data_37857f88a2d1c36ceb87fa86b44aea92
#
_entry.id   37857f88a2d1c36ceb87fa86b44aea92
#
_cell.length_a   1.000
_cell.length_b   1.000
_cell.length_c   1.000
_cell.angle_alpha   90.00
_cell.angle_beta   90.00
_cell.angle_gamma   90.00
#
_symmetry.space_group_name_H-M   'P 1'
#
loop_
_entity.id
_entity.type
_entity.pdbx_description
1 polymer ?
#
loop_
_entity_poly.entity_id
_entity_poly.type
_entity_poly.pdbx_seq_one_letter_code
_entity_poly.pdbx_strand_id
1 'polypeptide(L)'
;MENEMKTLSVSGDPSEKAELKLGTVPLAPKRKPNTECGTKTHIETNIRKLTIKPNTPIFKYDVQINFVYTKADGKEVSIEMSKSQKKGYEHENDKLRCQRVYKEVVSRYKELQRNGPYFYDRQASLYTLTKLKNENISFDVVEGISKRKNFIKAQFILKKVADSFQSTSDDISKTTNSAPAAADKTLLEAMNVIVSGPAFENENVITIGACVHYLIDPAGINVPYREYSEGSLYTSVGATKSVKTLEGTAKNAPSLFMTTEMKTTLFHPDYVPLIDLLRTYHGFKENLKPNAPVAIRIENAFIGLEVFPNYGPHEDLEEAAVLKIRGFHNSSRETFFEVELNGTKKKTNVLNYFKDKYEITLKFPDLFTIETKSKHGKMHIPAELLLLCPSQTVKNDQMINKEQADMIKMSAAQPHIRKSMTNNVARGVGLASNNIYGFIKVEEPIKIEGIVLPKPNIAFADGKFASLNNAKAKIPTDFQRAGKYYDAKQLSNWEIAFVLNEEVKGLADELVKEMRNNGMSVTNPHISFIVRDDLESIFKKAKDAKREIVFFVVKSRYNYHQRIKALEQKYDVLTQEVRAETAEKVRVQAQTRLNIINKTNIKLGGLNYEIHSKAFNNPNQLIIGFETSRKSGGNPNYPISVGYATNMLDHYQKFAGGYVYVKPGKDIYGPVITETLLKILQTAKKNSREIKEIVIYFNGITEGQFSLINEDYSKKIKEACKCFEKEIGVDQYRPHITIIASTKRHDGRFYKSDNKFIANLEPGTVIDHTIVSNVYCEWYHASSVARQGTGKTTKFTLIFTTKTGAHAEPMSQLEQLTNDLCYDHQIVFHPISLPAPLFIAGENSKRGGSILSEKKGPVFTNDELDLTATNEKYGCWGTHLFATRYTA
;
A
#
# COMPACT_ATOMS: atom_id res chain seq x y z
N MET A 1 -40.69 -18.07 -1.82
CA MET A 1 -39.30 -17.73 -2.27
C MET A 1 -38.82 -16.36 -1.79
N GLU A 2 -39.63 -15.34 -1.60
CA GLU A 2 -39.21 -14.04 -1.00
C GLU A 2 -39.07 -14.05 0.52
N ASN A 3 -39.72 -14.98 1.24
CA ASN A 3 -39.64 -15.04 2.71
C ASN A 3 -38.53 -15.90 3.29
N GLU A 4 -37.84 -16.73 2.51
CA GLU A 4 -36.70 -17.52 2.96
C GLU A 4 -35.35 -16.80 2.78
N MET A 5 -35.31 -15.73 2.00
CA MET A 5 -34.11 -14.87 1.85
C MET A 5 -33.87 -13.90 3.01
N LYS A 6 -34.85 -13.72 3.92
CA LYS A 6 -34.74 -12.81 5.07
C LYS A 6 -34.03 -13.40 6.29
N THR A 7 -33.68 -14.68 6.30
CA THR A 7 -33.08 -15.36 7.46
C THR A 7 -31.60 -15.67 7.36
N LEU A 8 -30.89 -15.17 6.34
CA LEU A 8 -29.42 -15.17 6.29
C LEU A 8 -28.82 -13.82 6.70
N SER A 9 -29.46 -13.13 7.63
CA SER A 9 -28.81 -12.04 8.36
C SER A 9 -27.78 -12.64 9.30
N VAL A 10 -26.54 -12.26 9.15
CA VAL A 10 -25.44 -12.58 10.07
C VAL A 10 -25.71 -11.90 11.42
N SER A 11 -26.56 -12.48 12.23
CA SER A 11 -26.69 -12.24 13.68
C SER A 11 -25.89 -13.30 14.42
N GLY A 12 -24.57 -13.21 14.35
CA GLY A 12 -23.68 -13.91 15.27
C GLY A 12 -23.44 -12.99 16.46
N ASP A 13 -23.91 -13.41 17.63
CA ASP A 13 -23.62 -12.80 18.92
C ASP A 13 -22.12 -12.55 19.11
N PRO A 14 -21.66 -11.34 19.51
CA PRO A 14 -20.25 -11.02 19.71
C PRO A 14 -19.57 -11.75 20.87
N SER A 15 -20.27 -12.60 21.63
CA SER A 15 -19.80 -13.21 22.87
C SER A 15 -19.14 -14.59 22.73
N GLU A 16 -19.19 -15.27 21.59
CA GLU A 16 -18.43 -16.51 21.33
C GLU A 16 -17.25 -16.26 20.38
N LYS A 17 -16.26 -15.55 20.85
CA LYS A 17 -14.90 -15.58 20.29
C LYS A 17 -14.18 -16.84 20.78
N ALA A 18 -14.48 -18.00 20.22
CA ALA A 18 -13.46 -19.01 20.10
C ALA A 18 -12.35 -18.43 19.22
N GLU A 19 -11.21 -18.06 19.79
CA GLU A 19 -10.04 -17.67 19.03
C GLU A 19 -9.69 -18.83 18.09
N LEU A 20 -10.04 -18.70 16.81
CA LEU A 20 -9.57 -19.62 15.78
C LEU A 20 -8.05 -19.64 15.88
N LYS A 21 -7.47 -20.75 16.32
CA LYS A 21 -6.03 -21.00 16.30
C LYS A 21 -5.61 -21.10 14.83
N LEU A 22 -5.43 -19.95 14.17
CA LEU A 22 -4.97 -19.88 12.80
C LEU A 22 -3.47 -20.24 12.72
N GLY A 23 -3.06 -20.78 11.60
CA GLY A 23 -1.65 -21.06 11.30
C GLY A 23 -1.21 -22.48 11.63
N THR A 24 -2.14 -23.35 12.00
CA THR A 24 -1.86 -24.77 12.28
C THR A 24 -1.92 -25.64 11.04
N VAL A 25 -2.61 -25.20 9.99
CA VAL A 25 -2.73 -25.93 8.73
C VAL A 25 -1.58 -25.57 7.78
N PRO A 26 -0.84 -26.55 7.26
CA PRO A 26 0.22 -26.28 6.28
C PRO A 26 -0.30 -25.56 5.04
N LEU A 27 0.47 -24.61 4.54
CA LEU A 27 0.27 -24.00 3.22
C LEU A 27 0.53 -25.04 2.11
N ALA A 28 0.15 -24.72 0.89
CA ALA A 28 0.44 -25.58 -0.26
C ALA A 28 1.94 -25.92 -0.33
N PRO A 29 2.30 -27.21 -0.47
CA PRO A 29 3.68 -27.67 -0.37
C PRO A 29 4.53 -27.09 -1.52
N LYS A 30 5.80 -26.86 -1.23
CA LYS A 30 6.77 -26.40 -2.22
C LYS A 30 6.89 -27.40 -3.37
N ARG A 31 6.94 -26.87 -4.58
CA ARG A 31 7.14 -27.59 -5.82
C ARG A 31 8.56 -27.37 -6.35
N LYS A 32 8.98 -28.20 -7.28
CA LYS A 32 10.26 -28.01 -7.97
C LYS A 32 10.24 -26.70 -8.75
N PRO A 33 11.36 -25.95 -8.75
CA PRO A 33 11.49 -24.75 -9.57
C PRO A 33 11.29 -25.04 -11.05
N ASN A 34 10.88 -24.03 -11.79
CA ASN A 34 10.79 -24.08 -13.24
C ASN A 34 12.22 -24.11 -13.84
N THR A 35 12.56 -25.19 -14.52
CA THR A 35 13.86 -25.35 -15.20
C THR A 35 13.73 -25.60 -16.70
N GLU A 36 12.50 -25.80 -17.19
CA GLU A 36 12.23 -26.33 -18.55
C GLU A 36 11.52 -25.31 -19.44
N CYS A 37 10.69 -24.43 -18.85
CA CYS A 37 9.86 -23.52 -19.64
C CYS A 37 10.45 -22.12 -19.65
N GLY A 38 11.17 -21.77 -20.71
CA GLY A 38 11.70 -20.41 -20.93
C GLY A 38 13.21 -20.36 -21.17
N THR A 39 13.75 -19.15 -21.16
CA THR A 39 15.17 -18.87 -21.42
C THR A 39 15.84 -18.37 -20.15
N LYS A 40 16.99 -18.94 -19.81
CA LYS A 40 17.78 -18.54 -18.63
C LYS A 40 18.33 -17.13 -18.79
N THR A 41 18.35 -16.38 -17.68
CA THR A 41 18.91 -15.03 -17.59
C THR A 41 19.65 -14.82 -16.28
N HIS A 42 20.76 -14.08 -16.32
CA HIS A 42 21.54 -13.76 -15.12
C HIS A 42 20.96 -12.52 -14.43
N ILE A 43 20.81 -12.62 -13.12
CA ILE A 43 20.15 -11.61 -12.30
C ILE A 43 21.04 -11.23 -11.12
N GLU A 44 21.27 -9.94 -10.94
CA GLU A 44 21.82 -9.37 -9.73
C GLU A 44 20.71 -8.86 -8.81
N THR A 45 20.96 -8.91 -7.51
CA THR A 45 19.96 -8.58 -6.50
C THR A 45 20.43 -7.50 -5.53
N ASN A 46 19.56 -7.01 -4.66
CA ASN A 46 19.90 -6.23 -3.46
C ASN A 46 19.79 -7.08 -2.18
N ILE A 47 19.88 -8.40 -2.31
CA ILE A 47 19.75 -9.37 -1.23
C ILE A 47 21.13 -9.90 -0.89
N ARG A 48 21.49 -9.87 0.40
CA ARG A 48 22.80 -10.24 0.92
C ARG A 48 22.66 -11.44 1.85
N LYS A 49 23.51 -12.43 1.70
CA LYS A 49 23.57 -13.54 2.66
C LYS A 49 24.17 -13.04 3.98
N LEU A 50 23.60 -13.50 5.08
CA LEU A 50 24.16 -13.32 6.41
C LEU A 50 24.82 -14.63 6.83
N THR A 51 26.13 -14.60 7.02
CA THR A 51 26.89 -15.72 7.56
C THR A 51 27.16 -15.44 9.03
N ILE A 52 26.66 -16.32 9.91
CA ILE A 52 26.79 -16.22 11.36
C ILE A 52 27.76 -17.29 11.82
N LYS A 53 28.59 -16.96 12.83
CA LYS A 53 29.47 -17.95 13.48
C LYS A 53 28.60 -19.10 14.03
N PRO A 54 28.91 -20.36 13.69
CA PRO A 54 28.16 -21.54 14.15
C PRO A 54 28.07 -21.60 15.68
N ASN A 55 27.03 -22.25 16.19
CA ASN A 55 26.78 -22.49 17.62
C ASN A 55 26.81 -21.21 18.47
N THR A 56 26.50 -20.02 17.88
CA THR A 56 26.44 -18.77 18.63
C THR A 56 25.12 -18.73 19.41
N PRO A 57 25.14 -18.70 20.75
CA PRO A 57 23.92 -18.62 21.54
C PRO A 57 23.36 -17.20 21.50
N ILE A 58 22.04 -17.09 21.52
CA ILE A 58 21.32 -15.80 21.53
C ILE A 58 20.26 -15.88 22.62
N PHE A 59 20.36 -14.98 23.59
CA PHE A 59 19.43 -14.88 24.71
C PHE A 59 18.61 -13.61 24.62
N LYS A 60 17.30 -13.69 24.86
CA LYS A 60 16.35 -12.58 24.88
C LYS A 60 15.98 -12.20 26.31
N TYR A 61 15.98 -10.93 26.59
CA TYR A 61 15.54 -10.31 27.84
C TYR A 61 14.48 -9.27 27.55
N ASP A 62 13.43 -9.24 28.37
CA ASP A 62 12.47 -8.12 28.40
C ASP A 62 13.10 -6.93 29.10
N VAL A 63 12.98 -5.77 28.48
CA VAL A 63 13.40 -4.48 29.04
C VAL A 63 12.18 -3.69 29.48
N GLN A 64 12.16 -3.30 30.73
CA GLN A 64 11.19 -2.34 31.27
C GLN A 64 11.93 -1.10 31.70
N ILE A 65 11.54 0.06 31.18
CA ILE A 65 12.10 1.36 31.55
C ILE A 65 11.00 2.24 32.10
N ASN A 66 11.11 2.60 33.35
CA ASN A 66 10.17 3.46 34.08
C ASN A 66 10.82 4.80 34.41
N PHE A 67 10.14 5.89 34.08
CA PHE A 67 10.54 7.23 34.52
C PHE A 67 9.69 7.61 35.71
N VAL A 68 10.35 7.97 36.82
CA VAL A 68 9.73 8.32 38.08
C VAL A 68 9.78 9.83 38.30
N TYR A 69 8.63 10.42 38.54
CA TYR A 69 8.47 11.87 38.78
C TYR A 69 7.72 12.15 40.08
N THR A 70 7.98 13.29 40.70
CA THR A 70 7.16 13.80 41.80
C THR A 70 6.02 14.65 41.26
N LYS A 71 4.77 14.37 41.67
CA LYS A 71 3.62 15.23 41.37
C LYS A 71 3.59 16.45 42.26
N ALA A 72 2.74 17.43 41.92
CA ALA A 72 2.55 18.65 42.71
C ALA A 72 2.02 18.38 44.15
N ASP A 73 1.36 17.24 44.35
CA ASP A 73 0.88 16.77 45.65
C ASP A 73 1.96 15.99 46.47
N GLY A 74 3.19 15.93 45.93
CA GLY A 74 4.32 15.26 46.59
C GLY A 74 4.36 13.74 46.36
N LYS A 75 3.38 13.15 45.64
CA LYS A 75 3.36 11.72 45.35
C LYS A 75 4.22 11.38 44.15
N GLU A 76 4.88 10.22 44.19
CA GLU A 76 5.61 9.68 43.06
C GLU A 76 4.66 9.08 42.03
N VAL A 77 4.98 9.27 40.75
CA VAL A 77 4.34 8.63 39.62
C VAL A 77 5.38 7.97 38.74
N SER A 78 5.15 6.73 38.38
CA SER A 78 6.00 5.95 37.48
C SER A 78 5.32 5.83 36.11
N ILE A 79 6.06 6.17 35.05
CA ILE A 79 5.59 6.11 33.67
C ILE A 79 6.47 5.11 32.90
N GLU A 80 5.87 4.03 32.40
CA GLU A 80 6.59 3.06 31.58
C GLU A 80 6.79 3.61 30.18
N MET A 81 8.07 3.72 29.77
CA MET A 81 8.48 4.25 28.46
C MET A 81 8.72 3.14 27.43
N SER A 82 9.18 1.97 27.84
CA SER A 82 9.59 0.86 26.98
C SER A 82 8.45 0.23 26.20
N LYS A 83 7.21 0.28 26.71
CA LYS A 83 6.00 -0.24 26.05
C LYS A 83 5.01 0.86 25.63
N SER A 84 5.55 2.01 25.22
CA SER A 84 4.75 3.16 24.81
C SER A 84 3.77 2.81 23.69
N GLN A 85 2.49 3.14 23.90
CA GLN A 85 1.41 3.00 22.89
C GLN A 85 1.26 4.27 22.03
N LYS A 86 2.13 5.24 22.20
CA LYS A 86 2.13 6.49 21.46
C LYS A 86 2.44 6.26 19.96
N LYS A 87 2.23 7.28 19.13
CA LYS A 87 2.47 7.25 17.69
C LYS A 87 3.19 8.54 17.26
N GLY A 88 3.81 8.50 16.10
CA GLY A 88 4.49 9.66 15.54
C GLY A 88 5.75 10.03 16.29
N TYR A 89 6.04 11.32 16.39
CA TYR A 89 7.23 11.82 17.07
C TYR A 89 7.30 11.39 18.54
N GLU A 90 6.18 11.40 19.27
CA GLU A 90 6.19 10.98 20.68
C GLU A 90 6.71 9.54 20.86
N HIS A 91 6.37 8.63 19.93
CA HIS A 91 6.86 7.26 19.98
C HIS A 91 8.37 7.17 19.71
N GLU A 92 8.85 7.87 18.69
CA GLU A 92 10.28 7.89 18.37
C GLU A 92 11.09 8.59 19.47
N ASN A 93 10.55 9.64 20.08
CA ASN A 93 11.18 10.31 21.23
C ASN A 93 11.28 9.38 22.45
N ASP A 94 10.22 8.61 22.75
CA ASP A 94 10.27 7.61 23.83
C ASP A 94 11.37 6.56 23.57
N LYS A 95 11.57 6.12 22.30
CA LYS A 95 12.69 5.23 21.93
C LYS A 95 14.07 5.87 22.16
N LEU A 96 14.23 7.13 21.79
CA LEU A 96 15.49 7.85 22.02
C LEU A 96 15.79 8.00 23.51
N ARG A 97 14.78 8.28 24.33
CA ARG A 97 14.89 8.35 25.78
C ARG A 97 15.25 6.99 26.38
N CYS A 98 14.61 5.91 25.92
CA CYS A 98 14.95 4.55 26.32
C CYS A 98 16.40 4.20 25.93
N GLN A 99 16.83 4.57 24.73
CA GLN A 99 18.22 4.35 24.29
C GLN A 99 19.23 5.12 25.14
N ARG A 100 18.90 6.34 25.56
CA ARG A 100 19.74 7.15 26.46
C ARG A 100 19.91 6.46 27.81
N VAL A 101 18.81 6.01 28.44
CA VAL A 101 18.85 5.24 29.69
C VAL A 101 19.70 3.98 29.54
N TYR A 102 19.49 3.22 28.46
CA TYR A 102 20.26 2.02 28.13
C TYR A 102 21.78 2.31 28.05
N LYS A 103 22.19 3.35 27.31
CA LYS A 103 23.59 3.76 27.19
C LYS A 103 24.21 4.09 28.54
N GLU A 104 23.52 4.85 29.36
CA GLU A 104 23.96 5.20 30.73
C GLU A 104 24.10 3.96 31.63
N VAL A 105 23.13 3.04 31.58
CA VAL A 105 23.19 1.80 32.35
C VAL A 105 24.38 0.94 31.93
N VAL A 106 24.57 0.72 30.64
CA VAL A 106 25.70 -0.10 30.13
C VAL A 106 27.05 0.55 30.47
N SER A 107 27.15 1.88 30.41
CA SER A 107 28.39 2.60 30.72
C SER A 107 28.78 2.57 32.21
N ARG A 108 27.80 2.58 33.11
CA ARG A 108 28.03 2.70 34.55
C ARG A 108 28.19 1.36 35.29
N TYR A 109 27.49 0.33 34.84
CA TYR A 109 27.42 -0.94 35.58
C TYR A 109 28.38 -1.99 35.04
N LYS A 110 29.43 -2.29 35.80
CA LYS A 110 30.51 -3.24 35.46
C LYS A 110 29.99 -4.65 35.13
N GLU A 111 28.88 -5.07 35.71
CA GLU A 111 28.24 -6.36 35.43
C GLU A 111 27.80 -6.46 33.98
N LEU A 112 27.22 -5.40 33.42
CA LEU A 112 26.82 -5.33 32.01
C LEU A 112 28.03 -5.14 31.09
N GLN A 113 29.02 -4.31 31.51
CA GLN A 113 30.23 -4.09 30.68
C GLN A 113 31.01 -5.38 30.40
N ARG A 114 31.03 -6.33 31.34
CA ARG A 114 31.80 -7.59 31.22
C ARG A 114 31.09 -8.67 30.38
N ASN A 115 29.77 -8.59 30.23
CA ASN A 115 28.94 -9.62 29.61
C ASN A 115 28.41 -9.25 28.21
N GLY A 116 28.84 -8.13 27.61
CA GLY A 116 28.47 -7.71 26.26
C GLY A 116 29.04 -8.62 25.16
N PRO A 117 28.63 -8.45 23.90
CA PRO A 117 27.81 -7.33 23.38
C PRO A 117 26.31 -7.46 23.68
N TYR A 118 25.65 -6.32 23.78
CA TYR A 118 24.22 -6.19 23.96
C TYR A 118 23.59 -5.56 22.74
N PHE A 119 22.39 -6.05 22.33
CA PHE A 119 21.65 -5.57 21.17
C PHE A 119 20.26 -5.17 21.62
N TYR A 120 20.03 -3.87 21.73
CA TYR A 120 18.80 -3.31 22.25
C TYR A 120 17.92 -2.76 21.11
N ASP A 121 16.65 -3.10 21.12
CA ASP A 121 15.68 -2.64 20.11
C ASP A 121 15.19 -1.19 20.33
N ARG A 122 15.74 -0.51 21.35
CA ARG A 122 15.35 0.83 21.82
C ARG A 122 13.96 0.87 22.48
N GLN A 123 13.36 -0.27 22.77
CA GLN A 123 12.06 -0.39 23.43
C GLN A 123 12.06 -1.46 24.54
N ALA A 124 11.58 -2.64 24.21
CA ALA A 124 11.26 -3.66 25.19
C ALA A 124 12.11 -4.94 25.09
N SER A 125 13.03 -5.05 24.11
CA SER A 125 13.79 -6.27 23.92
C SER A 125 15.30 -6.02 23.86
N LEU A 126 16.03 -6.79 24.66
CA LEU A 126 17.50 -6.84 24.66
C LEU A 126 17.95 -8.26 24.29
N TYR A 127 18.92 -8.34 23.39
CA TYR A 127 19.56 -9.60 23.05
C TYR A 127 21.02 -9.57 23.48
N THR A 128 21.57 -10.74 23.83
CA THR A 128 22.99 -10.92 24.18
C THR A 128 23.48 -12.31 23.78
N LEU A 129 24.79 -12.45 23.59
CA LEU A 129 25.43 -13.73 23.30
C LEU A 129 25.86 -14.48 24.57
N THR A 130 25.76 -13.82 25.74
CA THR A 130 26.15 -14.40 27.02
C THR A 130 24.95 -14.39 27.95
N LYS A 131 24.66 -15.52 28.59
CA LYS A 131 23.60 -15.62 29.60
C LYS A 131 23.96 -14.78 30.84
N LEU A 132 23.09 -13.87 31.21
CA LEU A 132 23.27 -13.11 32.43
C LEU A 132 23.07 -13.99 33.67
N LYS A 133 23.87 -13.75 34.71
CA LYS A 133 23.84 -14.55 35.94
C LYS A 133 22.52 -14.41 36.71
N ASN A 134 21.95 -13.22 36.72
CA ASN A 134 20.73 -12.92 37.44
C ASN A 134 19.55 -12.86 36.46
N GLU A 135 18.41 -13.44 36.79
CA GLU A 135 17.21 -13.49 35.95
C GLU A 135 16.41 -12.17 35.94
N ASN A 136 16.55 -11.39 37.04
CA ASN A 136 15.94 -10.07 37.19
C ASN A 136 16.99 -9.10 37.72
N ILE A 137 17.28 -8.05 36.98
CA ILE A 137 18.27 -7.05 37.33
C ILE A 137 17.61 -5.67 37.18
N SER A 138 17.76 -4.82 38.19
CA SER A 138 17.25 -3.44 38.19
C SER A 138 18.37 -2.46 38.41
N PHE A 139 18.39 -1.40 37.62
CA PHE A 139 19.35 -0.31 37.69
C PHE A 139 18.61 1.04 37.77
N ASP A 140 19.04 1.92 38.63
CA ASP A 140 18.53 3.30 38.73
C ASP A 140 19.53 4.28 38.10
N VAL A 141 19.04 5.17 37.25
CA VAL A 141 19.83 6.23 36.61
C VAL A 141 19.15 7.57 36.86
N VAL A 142 19.90 8.54 37.31
CA VAL A 142 19.38 9.87 37.64
C VAL A 142 19.96 10.93 36.70
N GLU A 143 21.28 10.95 36.54
CA GLU A 143 21.98 12.01 35.83
C GLU A 143 21.90 11.83 34.30
N GLY A 144 21.73 12.93 33.57
CA GLY A 144 21.79 12.94 32.10
C GLY A 144 20.53 12.44 31.40
N ILE A 145 19.44 12.09 32.13
CA ILE A 145 18.25 11.46 31.57
C ILE A 145 17.13 12.48 31.34
N SER A 146 16.87 13.39 32.28
CA SER A 146 15.81 14.39 32.18
C SER A 146 16.24 15.69 32.83
N LYS A 147 15.81 16.82 32.26
CA LYS A 147 16.03 18.17 32.83
C LYS A 147 14.85 18.65 33.68
N ARG A 148 13.77 17.86 33.76
CA ARG A 148 12.60 18.25 34.57
C ARG A 148 12.94 18.31 36.06
N LYS A 149 12.58 19.42 36.73
CA LYS A 149 12.80 19.64 38.18
C LYS A 149 12.13 18.58 39.05
N ASN A 150 11.06 17.96 38.57
CA ASN A 150 10.33 16.92 39.31
C ASN A 150 10.72 15.48 38.90
N PHE A 151 11.74 15.29 38.07
CA PHE A 151 12.28 13.99 37.72
C PHE A 151 13.11 13.46 38.92
N ILE A 152 12.85 12.19 39.27
CA ILE A 152 13.56 11.52 40.38
C ILE A 152 14.62 10.59 39.76
N LYS A 153 14.21 9.65 38.94
CA LYS A 153 15.08 8.62 38.36
C LYS A 153 14.44 7.92 37.18
N ALA A 154 15.25 7.26 36.35
CA ALA A 154 14.81 6.22 35.43
C ALA A 154 15.23 4.86 35.98
N GLN A 155 14.31 3.92 36.03
CA GLN A 155 14.58 2.52 36.40
C GLN A 155 14.68 1.69 35.12
N PHE A 156 15.82 1.04 34.94
CA PHE A 156 16.04 0.07 33.85
C PHE A 156 16.01 -1.32 34.46
N ILE A 157 15.02 -2.12 34.02
CA ILE A 157 14.79 -3.46 34.57
C ILE A 157 14.93 -4.45 33.45
N LEU A 158 15.82 -5.43 33.63
CA LEU A 158 15.97 -6.59 32.75
C LEU A 158 15.29 -7.80 33.39
N LYS A 159 14.41 -8.45 32.62
CA LYS A 159 13.77 -9.71 33.03
C LYS A 159 14.12 -10.78 32.02
N LYS A 160 14.58 -11.92 32.49
CA LYS A 160 14.79 -13.07 31.64
C LYS A 160 13.44 -13.51 31.07
N VAL A 161 13.36 -13.69 29.77
CA VAL A 161 12.23 -14.33 29.12
C VAL A 161 12.39 -15.84 29.28
N ALA A 162 11.30 -16.60 29.19
CA ALA A 162 11.32 -18.08 29.31
C ALA A 162 12.37 -18.72 28.39
N ASP A 163 12.88 -19.87 28.76
CA ASP A 163 13.93 -20.57 27.99
C ASP A 163 13.54 -20.89 26.53
N SER A 164 12.24 -20.90 26.23
CA SER A 164 11.72 -20.98 24.86
C SER A 164 12.11 -19.81 23.94
N PHE A 165 12.59 -18.70 24.50
CA PHE A 165 13.08 -17.54 23.75
C PHE A 165 14.63 -17.49 23.62
N GLN A 166 15.29 -18.60 23.86
CA GLN A 166 16.69 -18.80 23.50
C GLN A 166 16.78 -19.38 22.10
N SER A 167 17.81 -18.97 21.36
CA SER A 167 18.06 -19.48 20.01
C SER A 167 19.56 -19.61 19.81
N THR A 168 19.95 -20.42 18.83
CA THR A 168 21.32 -20.49 18.36
C THR A 168 21.37 -20.08 16.89
N SER A 169 22.56 -19.72 16.41
CA SER A 169 22.77 -19.42 14.97
C SER A 169 22.37 -20.60 14.06
N ASP A 170 22.29 -21.82 14.60
CA ASP A 170 22.00 -23.04 13.85
C ASP A 170 20.48 -23.32 13.76
N ASP A 171 19.65 -22.58 14.51
CA ASP A 171 18.20 -22.74 14.53
C ASP A 171 17.50 -22.18 13.26
N ILE A 172 18.24 -21.98 12.17
CA ILE A 172 17.72 -21.40 10.92
C ILE A 172 16.51 -22.17 10.38
N SER A 173 16.57 -23.50 10.43
CA SER A 173 15.48 -24.36 9.94
C SER A 173 14.19 -24.23 10.75
N LYS A 174 14.28 -23.87 12.02
CA LYS A 174 13.12 -23.66 12.90
C LYS A 174 12.36 -22.36 12.56
N THR A 175 13.01 -21.42 11.87
CA THR A 175 12.43 -20.10 11.55
C THR A 175 11.37 -20.18 10.45
N THR A 176 11.30 -21.29 9.72
CA THR A 176 10.32 -21.52 8.66
C THR A 176 9.60 -22.85 8.87
N ASN A 177 8.29 -22.85 8.65
CA ASN A 177 7.45 -24.02 8.66
C ASN A 177 6.32 -23.86 7.64
N SER A 178 5.89 -24.97 7.04
CA SER A 178 4.74 -24.95 6.13
C SER A 178 3.43 -24.57 6.85
N ALA A 179 3.34 -24.87 8.17
CA ALA A 179 2.30 -24.34 9.06
C ALA A 179 2.84 -23.08 9.77
N PRO A 180 2.39 -21.86 9.44
CA PRO A 180 3.00 -20.61 9.90
C PRO A 180 3.09 -20.45 11.43
N ALA A 181 2.13 -21.02 12.19
CA ALA A 181 2.15 -20.97 13.65
C ALA A 181 3.23 -21.84 14.30
N ALA A 182 3.76 -22.81 13.56
CA ALA A 182 4.83 -23.70 14.04
C ALA A 182 6.24 -23.15 13.79
N ALA A 183 6.38 -22.01 13.12
CA ALA A 183 7.67 -21.37 12.87
C ALA A 183 8.15 -20.61 14.11
N ASP A 184 9.34 -20.91 14.58
CA ASP A 184 10.02 -20.14 15.63
C ASP A 184 10.76 -18.94 15.01
N LYS A 185 10.30 -17.73 15.30
CA LYS A 185 10.86 -16.48 14.74
C LYS A 185 11.91 -15.81 15.64
N THR A 186 12.26 -16.41 16.76
CA THR A 186 13.18 -15.83 17.76
C THR A 186 14.52 -15.42 17.15
N LEU A 187 15.12 -16.27 16.35
CA LEU A 187 16.37 -15.95 15.64
C LEU A 187 16.20 -14.78 14.66
N LEU A 188 15.10 -14.73 13.90
CA LEU A 188 14.86 -13.65 12.94
C LEU A 188 14.63 -12.31 13.63
N GLU A 189 13.91 -12.29 14.74
CA GLU A 189 13.71 -11.10 15.57
C GLU A 189 15.04 -10.57 16.09
N ALA A 190 15.85 -11.45 16.69
CA ALA A 190 17.18 -11.11 17.16
C ALA A 190 18.07 -10.55 16.04
N MET A 191 18.13 -11.23 14.89
CA MET A 191 18.94 -10.78 13.76
C MET A 191 18.48 -9.43 13.22
N ASN A 192 17.18 -9.15 13.18
CA ASN A 192 16.68 -7.85 12.77
C ASN A 192 17.11 -6.70 13.70
N VAL A 193 17.26 -6.95 15.00
CA VAL A 193 17.80 -5.97 15.95
C VAL A 193 19.30 -5.83 15.82
N ILE A 194 20.01 -6.96 15.81
CA ILE A 194 21.48 -6.98 15.80
C ILE A 194 22.07 -6.30 14.57
N VAL A 195 21.52 -6.57 13.37
CA VAL A 195 22.02 -5.93 12.13
C VAL A 195 21.69 -4.43 12.04
N SER A 196 20.76 -3.95 12.85
CA SER A 196 20.48 -2.51 12.99
C SER A 196 21.39 -1.80 13.99
N GLY A 197 22.10 -2.52 14.83
CA GLY A 197 22.95 -1.95 15.87
C GLY A 197 23.87 -0.84 15.35
N PRO A 198 24.66 -1.06 14.28
CA PRO A 198 25.52 -0.01 13.73
C PRO A 198 24.76 1.26 13.32
N ALA A 199 23.53 1.12 12.81
CA ALA A 199 22.69 2.27 12.45
C ALA A 199 22.12 2.99 13.68
N PHE A 200 21.83 2.27 14.77
CA PHE A 200 21.37 2.86 16.03
C PHE A 200 22.48 3.61 16.79
N GLU A 201 23.72 3.25 16.54
CA GLU A 201 24.90 3.86 17.14
C GLU A 201 25.44 5.04 16.33
N ASN A 202 25.05 5.16 15.06
CA ASN A 202 25.53 6.21 14.16
C ASN A 202 24.76 7.51 14.39
N GLU A 203 25.45 8.56 14.85
CA GLU A 203 24.85 9.89 15.11
C GLU A 203 24.36 10.60 13.85
N ASN A 204 24.87 10.23 12.66
CA ASN A 204 24.37 10.72 11.37
C ASN A 204 23.15 9.93 10.84
N VAL A 205 22.49 9.11 11.66
CA VAL A 205 21.37 8.29 11.23
C VAL A 205 20.15 8.50 12.12
N ILE A 206 19.03 8.82 11.49
CA ILE A 206 17.71 8.79 12.13
C ILE A 206 16.99 7.51 11.72
N THR A 207 16.53 6.74 12.70
CA THR A 207 15.70 5.56 12.46
C THR A 207 14.24 5.88 12.68
N ILE A 208 13.42 5.68 11.66
CA ILE A 208 11.97 5.84 11.71
C ILE A 208 11.31 4.46 11.66
N GLY A 209 10.46 4.18 12.64
CA GLY A 209 9.91 2.84 12.82
C GLY A 209 10.95 1.83 13.26
N ALA A 210 10.87 0.58 12.79
CA ALA A 210 11.78 -0.49 13.17
C ALA A 210 12.89 -0.77 12.15
N CYS A 211 12.76 -0.27 10.92
CA CYS A 211 13.57 -0.79 9.82
C CYS A 211 14.02 0.24 8.77
N VAL A 212 13.71 1.52 8.92
CA VAL A 212 14.14 2.56 7.97
C VAL A 212 15.14 3.49 8.65
N HIS A 213 16.35 3.54 8.10
CA HIS A 213 17.47 4.32 8.60
C HIS A 213 17.80 5.42 7.60
N TYR A 214 17.52 6.68 7.94
CA TYR A 214 17.79 7.86 7.10
C TYR A 214 19.06 8.56 7.53
N LEU A 215 19.82 9.06 6.56
CA LEU A 215 20.98 9.90 6.82
C LEU A 215 20.51 11.32 7.16
N ILE A 216 21.03 11.89 8.21
CA ILE A 216 20.84 13.31 8.58
C ILE A 216 21.59 14.17 7.56
N ASP A 217 22.86 13.86 7.34
CA ASP A 217 23.67 14.48 6.30
C ASP A 217 24.16 13.42 5.30
N PRO A 218 23.68 13.43 4.05
CA PRO A 218 24.12 12.54 2.99
C PRO A 218 25.42 13.01 2.31
N ALA A 219 26.08 14.07 2.76
CA ALA A 219 27.33 14.54 2.17
C ALA A 219 28.39 13.42 2.16
N GLY A 220 29.09 13.29 1.04
CA GLY A 220 30.12 12.27 0.83
C GLY A 220 29.60 10.87 0.45
N ILE A 221 28.30 10.63 0.38
CA ILE A 221 27.73 9.29 0.05
C ILE A 221 27.35 9.15 -1.43
N ASN A 222 27.50 10.18 -2.22
CA ASN A 222 27.16 10.21 -3.66
C ASN A 222 25.73 9.72 -3.95
N VAL A 223 24.76 10.38 -3.35
CA VAL A 223 23.32 10.18 -3.56
C VAL A 223 22.67 11.52 -3.87
N PRO A 224 21.61 11.58 -4.69
CA PRO A 224 20.90 12.81 -4.94
C PRO A 224 20.27 13.35 -3.65
N TYR A 225 20.62 14.56 -3.32
CA TYR A 225 20.04 15.32 -2.23
C TYR A 225 19.50 16.63 -2.76
N ARG A 226 18.38 17.09 -2.25
CA ARG A 226 17.80 18.38 -2.62
C ARG A 226 17.14 19.03 -1.41
N GLU A 227 17.53 20.24 -1.18
CA GLU A 227 16.81 21.17 -0.32
C GLU A 227 15.91 22.03 -1.22
N TYR A 228 14.66 22.22 -0.87
CA TYR A 228 13.71 22.94 -1.72
C TYR A 228 13.84 24.46 -1.61
N SER A 229 14.05 24.96 -0.40
CA SER A 229 14.45 26.33 -0.07
C SER A 229 14.83 26.37 1.40
N GLU A 230 15.61 27.36 1.81
CA GLU A 230 16.00 27.55 3.20
C GLU A 230 14.77 27.58 4.12
N GLY A 231 14.75 26.74 5.15
CA GLY A 231 13.62 26.59 6.10
C GLY A 231 12.39 25.88 5.55
N SER A 232 12.45 25.28 4.36
CA SER A 232 11.34 24.52 3.76
C SER A 232 11.58 23.02 3.79
N LEU A 233 10.80 22.27 2.99
CA LEU A 233 10.94 20.82 2.86
C LEU A 233 12.32 20.42 2.35
N TYR A 234 12.85 19.32 2.85
CA TYR A 234 14.11 18.74 2.37
C TYR A 234 13.97 17.24 2.08
N THR A 235 14.78 16.73 1.17
CA THR A 235 14.85 15.29 0.90
C THR A 235 15.92 14.64 1.75
N SER A 236 15.62 13.49 2.34
CA SER A 236 16.61 12.62 2.94
C SER A 236 16.59 11.25 2.27
N VAL A 237 17.77 10.63 2.23
CA VAL A 237 17.99 9.31 1.66
C VAL A 237 18.35 8.36 2.80
N GLY A 238 17.75 7.19 2.77
CA GLY A 238 18.01 6.16 3.78
C GLY A 238 17.91 4.76 3.18
N ALA A 239 18.04 3.75 4.02
CA ALA A 239 17.87 2.36 3.66
C ALA A 239 16.82 1.68 4.55
N THR A 240 15.99 0.84 3.93
CA THR A 240 15.24 -0.19 4.65
C THR A 240 16.05 -1.46 4.73
N LYS A 241 15.77 -2.29 5.72
CA LYS A 241 16.29 -3.63 5.81
C LYS A 241 15.21 -4.62 6.26
N SER A 242 15.33 -5.86 5.83
CA SER A 242 14.59 -6.97 6.41
C SER A 242 15.42 -8.24 6.38
N VAL A 243 15.45 -8.98 7.48
CA VAL A 243 16.13 -10.28 7.58
C VAL A 243 15.08 -11.38 7.46
N LYS A 244 15.35 -12.34 6.59
CA LYS A 244 14.48 -13.49 6.34
C LYS A 244 15.31 -14.77 6.15
N THR A 245 14.70 -15.90 6.46
CA THR A 245 15.21 -17.21 6.04
C THR A 245 14.65 -17.51 4.66
N LEU A 246 15.56 -17.80 3.73
CA LEU A 246 15.23 -18.14 2.35
C LEU A 246 15.87 -19.49 1.99
N GLU A 247 15.48 -20.08 0.87
CA GLU A 247 15.95 -21.39 0.41
C GLU A 247 17.49 -21.49 0.33
N GLY A 248 18.15 -20.41 -0.18
CA GLY A 248 19.60 -20.43 -0.36
C GLY A 248 20.05 -21.21 -1.59
N THR A 249 21.37 -21.35 -1.75
CA THR A 249 21.98 -22.05 -2.88
C THR A 249 22.24 -23.53 -2.65
N ALA A 250 22.26 -23.94 -1.40
CA ALA A 250 22.49 -25.37 -1.03
C ALA A 250 21.15 -26.10 -0.93
N LYS A 251 21.06 -27.26 -1.56
CA LYS A 251 19.84 -28.08 -1.54
C LYS A 251 19.45 -28.39 -0.10
N ASN A 252 18.23 -28.08 0.30
CA ASN A 252 17.66 -28.30 1.63
C ASN A 252 18.39 -27.62 2.81
N ALA A 253 19.19 -26.60 2.55
CA ALA A 253 19.88 -25.83 3.60
C ALA A 253 19.47 -24.34 3.55
N PRO A 254 18.35 -23.99 4.18
CA PRO A 254 17.92 -22.61 4.25
C PRO A 254 19.00 -21.74 4.90
N SER A 255 19.09 -20.50 4.46
CA SER A 255 20.09 -19.56 4.95
C SER A 255 19.41 -18.21 5.29
N LEU A 256 20.07 -17.43 6.15
CA LEU A 256 19.63 -16.09 6.48
C LEU A 256 20.08 -15.10 5.41
N PHE A 257 19.16 -14.25 5.00
CA PHE A 257 19.41 -13.20 4.05
C PHE A 257 18.88 -11.85 4.55
N MET A 258 19.59 -10.81 4.24
CA MET A 258 19.16 -9.44 4.47
C MET A 258 18.89 -8.74 3.13
N THR A 259 17.70 -8.22 2.98
CA THR A 259 17.35 -7.33 1.87
C THR A 259 17.58 -5.89 2.32
N THR A 260 18.30 -5.11 1.54
CA THR A 260 18.48 -3.67 1.78
C THR A 260 18.01 -2.89 0.56
N GLU A 261 17.21 -1.84 0.79
CA GLU A 261 16.69 -1.03 -0.31
C GLU A 261 16.72 0.45 0.07
N MET A 262 17.20 1.28 -0.84
CA MET A 262 17.20 2.72 -0.61
C MET A 262 15.78 3.30 -0.59
N LYS A 263 15.58 4.28 0.27
CA LYS A 263 14.37 5.10 0.36
C LYS A 263 14.75 6.56 0.22
N THR A 264 13.96 7.29 -0.55
CA THR A 264 14.02 8.74 -0.61
C THR A 264 12.71 9.28 -0.07
N THR A 265 12.77 10.20 0.87
CA THR A 265 11.59 10.75 1.54
C THR A 265 11.76 12.25 1.71
N LEU A 266 10.65 12.98 1.61
CA LEU A 266 10.58 14.38 1.95
C LEU A 266 10.34 14.53 3.45
N PHE A 267 11.02 15.47 4.06
CA PHE A 267 10.87 15.84 5.46
C PHE A 267 10.44 17.28 5.60
N HIS A 268 9.66 17.54 6.64
CA HIS A 268 9.48 18.90 7.15
C HIS A 268 10.73 19.35 7.89
N PRO A 269 11.03 20.66 7.92
CA PRO A 269 12.18 21.17 8.66
C PRO A 269 11.99 20.94 10.16
N ASP A 270 13.11 20.67 10.86
CA ASP A 270 13.11 20.38 12.30
C ASP A 270 13.14 21.66 13.13
N TYR A 271 12.32 21.74 14.17
CA TYR A 271 12.28 22.84 15.15
C TYR A 271 12.01 24.23 14.56
N VAL A 272 11.47 24.34 13.37
CA VAL A 272 11.13 25.61 12.73
C VAL A 272 9.82 26.16 13.31
N PRO A 273 9.72 27.46 13.62
CA PRO A 273 8.46 28.08 13.94
C PRO A 273 7.40 27.84 12.88
N LEU A 274 6.20 27.43 13.28
CA LEU A 274 5.14 27.09 12.34
C LEU A 274 4.77 28.26 11.42
N ILE A 275 4.88 29.49 11.92
CA ILE A 275 4.65 30.69 11.12
C ILE A 275 5.65 30.83 9.97
N ASP A 276 6.90 30.44 10.18
CA ASP A 276 7.94 30.53 9.14
C ASP A 276 7.70 29.48 8.04
N LEU A 277 7.28 28.27 8.41
CA LEU A 277 6.83 27.29 7.43
C LEU A 277 5.59 27.79 6.65
N LEU A 278 4.61 28.41 7.30
CA LEU A 278 3.44 29.01 6.64
C LEU A 278 3.84 30.03 5.58
N ARG A 279 4.86 30.86 5.84
CA ARG A 279 5.38 31.88 4.92
C ARG A 279 5.97 31.29 3.63
N THR A 280 6.41 30.04 3.63
CA THR A 280 6.93 29.39 2.42
C THR A 280 5.84 29.04 1.41
N TYR A 281 4.56 29.05 1.82
CA TYR A 281 3.44 28.68 0.95
C TYR A 281 2.96 29.84 0.08
N HIS A 282 2.88 29.60 -1.23
CA HIS A 282 2.43 30.62 -2.19
C HIS A 282 1.01 31.13 -1.90
N GLY A 283 0.90 32.43 -1.77
CA GLY A 283 -0.36 33.13 -1.47
C GLY A 283 -0.69 33.24 0.02
N PHE A 284 0.21 32.80 0.91
CA PHE A 284 0.08 33.04 2.35
C PHE A 284 0.15 34.55 2.66
N LYS A 285 -0.68 35.01 3.61
CA LYS A 285 -0.67 36.36 4.17
C LYS A 285 -0.92 36.27 5.67
N GLU A 286 -0.30 37.13 6.43
CA GLU A 286 -0.35 37.13 7.90
C GLU A 286 -1.70 37.49 8.53
N ASN A 287 -2.69 37.81 7.70
CA ASN A 287 -4.09 38.03 8.07
C ASN A 287 -5.06 37.10 7.33
N LEU A 288 -4.57 35.94 6.87
CA LEU A 288 -5.36 35.00 6.09
C LEU A 288 -6.49 34.39 6.93
N LYS A 289 -7.73 34.46 6.41
CA LYS A 289 -8.91 33.86 7.05
C LYS A 289 -8.97 32.36 6.80
N PRO A 290 -9.48 31.52 7.74
CA PRO A 290 -9.45 30.07 7.61
C PRO A 290 -10.29 29.52 6.44
N ASN A 291 -11.34 30.23 6.04
CA ASN A 291 -12.23 29.87 4.93
C ASN A 291 -11.70 30.30 3.55
N ALA A 292 -10.59 31.03 3.48
CA ALA A 292 -10.00 31.41 2.21
C ALA A 292 -9.47 30.17 1.45
N PRO A 293 -9.61 30.11 0.09
CA PRO A 293 -9.14 28.95 -0.69
C PRO A 293 -7.66 28.62 -0.47
N VAL A 294 -6.83 29.62 -0.23
CA VAL A 294 -5.41 29.44 0.09
C VAL A 294 -5.25 28.81 1.46
N ALA A 295 -6.01 29.26 2.47
CA ALA A 295 -5.95 28.70 3.83
C ALA A 295 -6.38 27.23 3.85
N ILE A 296 -7.47 26.87 3.16
CA ILE A 296 -7.97 25.49 3.07
C ILE A 296 -6.90 24.57 2.43
N ARG A 297 -6.21 25.06 1.39
CA ARG A 297 -5.12 24.29 0.76
C ARG A 297 -3.94 24.08 1.71
N ILE A 298 -3.54 25.12 2.44
CA ILE A 298 -2.46 25.04 3.42
C ILE A 298 -2.88 24.15 4.59
N GLU A 299 -4.10 24.28 5.08
CA GLU A 299 -4.65 23.42 6.14
C GLU A 299 -4.53 21.94 5.81
N ASN A 300 -4.90 21.53 4.59
CA ASN A 300 -4.78 20.14 4.15
C ASN A 300 -3.32 19.64 4.18
N ALA A 301 -2.36 20.49 3.90
CA ALA A 301 -0.93 20.16 4.01
C ALA A 301 -0.44 20.06 5.46
N PHE A 302 -1.10 20.76 6.40
CA PHE A 302 -0.67 20.83 7.81
C PHE A 302 -1.42 19.88 8.73
N ILE A 303 -2.63 19.44 8.38
CA ILE A 303 -3.38 18.48 9.20
C ILE A 303 -2.55 17.24 9.46
N GLY A 304 -2.42 16.92 10.75
CA GLY A 304 -1.69 15.76 11.23
C GLY A 304 -0.22 16.01 11.56
N LEU A 305 0.33 17.19 11.28
CA LEU A 305 1.66 17.57 11.76
C LEU A 305 1.67 17.67 13.29
N GLU A 306 2.79 17.31 13.85
CA GLU A 306 3.06 17.34 15.29
C GLU A 306 3.91 18.57 15.61
N VAL A 307 3.54 19.29 16.66
CA VAL A 307 4.14 20.57 17.04
C VAL A 307 4.36 20.66 18.54
N PHE A 308 5.35 21.42 18.96
CA PHE A 308 5.56 21.81 20.34
C PHE A 308 4.99 23.20 20.60
N PRO A 309 4.37 23.45 21.78
CA PRO A 309 4.14 24.82 22.25
C PRO A 309 5.48 25.50 22.57
N ASN A 310 5.69 26.68 22.01
CA ASN A 310 6.84 27.53 22.26
C ASN A 310 6.49 28.63 23.28
N TYR A 311 5.82 28.25 24.35
CA TYR A 311 5.41 29.14 25.43
C TYR A 311 5.22 28.35 26.74
N GLY A 312 5.33 29.04 27.88
CA GLY A 312 5.21 28.42 29.21
C GLY A 312 6.53 27.81 29.72
N PRO A 313 6.48 26.94 30.74
CA PRO A 313 7.64 26.49 31.48
C PRO A 313 8.51 25.42 30.80
N HIS A 314 8.38 25.19 29.47
CA HIS A 314 9.09 24.13 28.78
C HIS A 314 10.45 24.60 28.26
N GLU A 315 11.48 24.43 29.05
CA GLU A 315 12.88 24.71 28.67
C GLU A 315 13.46 23.58 27.80
N ASP A 316 12.89 22.36 27.86
CA ASP A 316 13.34 21.19 27.11
C ASP A 316 12.27 20.71 26.15
N LEU A 317 12.49 20.94 24.85
CA LEU A 317 11.57 20.53 23.76
C LEU A 317 11.39 19.01 23.67
N GLU A 318 12.38 18.21 24.08
CA GLU A 318 12.25 16.73 24.06
C GLU A 318 11.22 16.25 25.09
N GLU A 319 10.97 17.02 26.13
CA GLU A 319 9.98 16.73 27.15
C GLU A 319 8.71 17.58 27.07
N ALA A 320 8.63 18.48 26.09
CA ALA A 320 7.45 19.29 25.84
C ALA A 320 6.25 18.43 25.41
N ALA A 321 5.06 18.93 25.69
CA ALA A 321 3.84 18.26 25.22
C ALA A 321 3.76 18.33 23.69
N VAL A 322 3.60 17.18 23.03
CA VAL A 322 3.40 17.11 21.58
C VAL A 322 1.92 17.32 21.29
N LEU A 323 1.63 18.28 20.43
CA LEU A 323 0.29 18.61 19.95
C LEU A 323 0.18 18.24 18.49
N LYS A 324 -1.02 17.80 18.06
CA LYS A 324 -1.28 17.41 16.68
C LYS A 324 -2.24 18.41 16.03
N ILE A 325 -1.86 19.00 14.90
CA ILE A 325 -2.69 19.91 14.13
C ILE A 325 -3.93 19.16 13.61
N ARG A 326 -5.11 19.73 13.89
CA ARG A 326 -6.42 19.21 13.48
C ARG A 326 -7.09 20.04 12.43
N GLY A 327 -6.79 21.34 12.38
CA GLY A 327 -7.35 22.27 11.44
C GLY A 327 -6.97 23.71 11.78
N PHE A 328 -7.53 24.64 11.01
CA PHE A 328 -7.40 26.07 11.22
C PHE A 328 -8.73 26.64 11.75
N HIS A 329 -8.65 27.62 12.63
CA HIS A 329 -9.81 28.25 13.23
C HIS A 329 -9.71 29.78 13.09
N ASN A 330 -10.73 30.51 13.52
CA ASN A 330 -10.74 31.97 13.48
C ASN A 330 -9.50 32.61 14.11
N SER A 331 -9.26 33.88 13.86
CA SER A 331 -8.12 34.62 14.39
C SER A 331 -8.08 34.66 15.92
N SER A 332 -6.92 34.99 16.49
CA SER A 332 -6.76 35.11 17.93
C SER A 332 -7.70 36.16 18.55
N ARG A 333 -8.09 37.18 17.78
CA ARG A 333 -9.08 38.20 18.23
C ARG A 333 -10.52 37.68 18.22
N GLU A 334 -10.85 36.80 17.25
CA GLU A 334 -12.20 36.29 17.01
C GLU A 334 -12.50 34.96 17.70
N THR A 335 -11.50 34.28 18.26
CA THR A 335 -11.66 33.00 18.96
C THR A 335 -11.86 33.22 20.45
N PHE A 336 -13.08 33.05 20.93
CA PHE A 336 -13.49 33.23 22.34
C PHE A 336 -13.70 31.87 23.02
N PHE A 337 -13.35 31.84 24.34
CA PHE A 337 -13.57 30.67 25.20
C PHE A 337 -13.72 31.12 26.66
N GLU A 338 -14.19 30.23 27.50
CA GLU A 338 -14.30 30.45 28.94
C GLU A 338 -13.07 29.92 29.67
N VAL A 339 -12.51 30.73 30.56
CA VAL A 339 -11.39 30.37 31.42
C VAL A 339 -11.83 30.54 32.86
N GLU A 340 -11.46 29.63 33.71
CA GLU A 340 -11.63 29.72 35.16
C GLU A 340 -10.40 30.40 35.77
N LEU A 341 -10.56 31.64 36.22
CA LEU A 341 -9.54 32.40 36.90
C LEU A 341 -10.05 32.69 38.31
N ASN A 342 -9.30 32.22 39.34
CA ASN A 342 -9.64 32.41 40.77
C ASN A 342 -11.08 31.97 41.13
N GLY A 343 -11.53 30.84 40.59
CA GLY A 343 -12.87 30.30 40.85
C GLY A 343 -14.02 30.99 40.12
N THR A 344 -13.72 31.99 39.25
CA THR A 344 -14.73 32.69 38.44
C THR A 344 -14.53 32.39 36.96
N LYS A 345 -15.60 31.98 36.28
CA LYS A 345 -15.60 31.80 34.81
C LYS A 345 -15.62 33.14 34.10
N LYS A 346 -14.57 33.44 33.34
CA LYS A 346 -14.45 34.67 32.56
C LYS A 346 -14.37 34.32 31.06
N LYS A 347 -15.19 34.94 30.24
CA LYS A 347 -15.07 34.85 28.79
C LYS A 347 -13.93 35.73 28.31
N THR A 348 -12.97 35.13 27.59
CA THR A 348 -11.81 35.85 27.02
C THR A 348 -11.57 35.39 25.60
N ASN A 349 -10.75 36.10 24.82
CA ASN A 349 -10.28 35.62 23.52
C ASN A 349 -8.82 35.15 23.65
N VAL A 350 -8.34 34.45 22.58
CA VAL A 350 -6.99 33.90 22.54
C VAL A 350 -5.93 34.98 22.71
N LEU A 351 -6.10 36.15 22.08
CA LEU A 351 -5.16 37.28 22.20
C LEU A 351 -4.98 37.74 23.65
N ASN A 352 -6.07 38.03 24.35
CA ASN A 352 -6.04 38.51 25.73
C ASN A 352 -5.55 37.41 26.69
N TYR A 353 -5.93 36.17 26.45
CA TYR A 353 -5.46 35.05 27.27
C TYR A 353 -3.94 34.89 27.28
N PHE A 354 -3.28 35.01 26.11
CA PHE A 354 -1.83 34.91 26.05
C PHE A 354 -1.15 36.14 26.67
N LYS A 355 -1.74 37.33 26.53
CA LYS A 355 -1.25 38.54 27.15
C LYS A 355 -1.38 38.48 28.67
N ASP A 356 -2.55 38.10 29.19
CA ASP A 356 -2.85 38.17 30.62
C ASP A 356 -2.17 37.04 31.41
N LYS A 357 -2.06 35.85 30.83
CA LYS A 357 -1.54 34.68 31.55
C LYS A 357 -0.04 34.43 31.34
N TYR A 358 0.46 34.72 30.15
CA TYR A 358 1.83 34.41 29.76
C TYR A 358 2.67 35.63 29.44
N GLU A 359 2.09 36.83 29.55
CA GLU A 359 2.72 38.11 29.22
C GLU A 359 3.24 38.19 27.77
N ILE A 360 2.62 37.42 26.85
CA ILE A 360 3.00 37.33 25.44
C ILE A 360 2.16 38.28 24.63
N THR A 361 2.83 39.19 23.91
CA THR A 361 2.20 40.04 22.89
C THR A 361 2.32 39.35 21.53
N LEU A 362 1.18 38.94 20.94
CA LEU A 362 1.15 38.28 19.64
C LEU A 362 1.51 39.25 18.50
N LYS A 363 2.36 38.81 17.60
CA LYS A 363 2.76 39.56 16.40
C LYS A 363 1.70 39.46 15.28
N PHE A 364 0.97 38.32 15.21
CA PHE A 364 0.01 38.01 14.13
C PHE A 364 -1.40 37.71 14.70
N PRO A 365 -2.03 38.62 15.43
CA PRO A 365 -3.31 38.37 16.12
C PRO A 365 -4.50 38.19 15.15
N ASP A 366 -4.35 38.62 13.90
CA ASP A 366 -5.38 38.58 12.87
C ASP A 366 -5.28 37.33 11.95
N LEU A 367 -4.19 36.54 12.11
CA LEU A 367 -4.02 35.26 11.46
C LEU A 367 -4.92 34.21 12.13
N PHE A 368 -5.34 33.20 11.37
CA PHE A 368 -6.05 32.04 11.90
C PHE A 368 -5.25 31.36 13.01
N THR A 369 -5.94 30.80 13.99
CA THR A 369 -5.35 29.95 15.02
C THR A 369 -5.29 28.49 14.58
N ILE A 370 -4.37 27.74 15.16
CA ILE A 370 -4.19 26.31 14.93
C ILE A 370 -5.06 25.54 15.91
N GLU A 371 -6.02 24.76 15.39
CA GLU A 371 -6.80 23.84 16.22
C GLU A 371 -5.98 22.58 16.54
N THR A 372 -5.84 22.29 17.83
CA THR A 372 -5.23 21.08 18.38
C THR A 372 -6.18 20.43 19.39
N LYS A 373 -5.84 19.26 19.90
CA LYS A 373 -6.64 18.56 20.91
C LYS A 373 -5.76 18.14 22.09
N SER A 374 -6.14 18.53 23.28
CA SER A 374 -5.59 18.01 24.54
C SER A 374 -6.54 17.02 25.21
N LYS A 375 -6.14 16.49 26.37
CA LYS A 375 -7.02 15.69 27.24
C LYS A 375 -8.27 16.45 27.71
N HIS A 376 -8.19 17.76 27.75
CA HIS A 376 -9.25 18.67 28.24
C HIS A 376 -10.14 19.24 27.11
N GLY A 377 -9.93 18.85 25.87
CA GLY A 377 -10.73 19.29 24.73
C GLY A 377 -9.93 19.94 23.61
N LYS A 378 -10.63 20.70 22.76
CA LYS A 378 -10.03 21.46 21.66
C LYS A 378 -9.27 22.66 22.22
N MET A 379 -8.13 22.95 21.62
CA MET A 379 -7.32 24.13 21.93
C MET A 379 -7.03 24.88 20.62
N HIS A 380 -7.03 26.20 20.69
CA HIS A 380 -6.71 27.09 19.58
C HIS A 380 -5.48 27.91 19.94
N ILE A 381 -4.38 27.66 19.23
CA ILE A 381 -3.06 28.23 19.55
C ILE A 381 -2.60 29.08 18.37
N PRO A 382 -2.05 30.31 18.61
CA PRO A 382 -1.44 31.11 17.55
C PRO A 382 -0.28 30.35 16.88
N ALA A 383 -0.20 30.42 15.57
CA ALA A 383 0.82 29.70 14.80
C ALA A 383 2.26 30.09 15.16
N GLU A 384 2.46 31.36 15.55
CA GLU A 384 3.74 31.91 16.01
C GLU A 384 4.27 31.32 17.33
N LEU A 385 3.39 30.67 18.08
CA LEU A 385 3.70 30.03 19.37
C LEU A 385 3.87 28.50 19.24
N LEU A 386 4.03 27.99 18.03
CA LEU A 386 4.22 26.58 17.77
C LEU A 386 5.52 26.35 17.00
N LEU A 387 6.27 25.31 17.39
CA LEU A 387 7.44 24.79 16.69
C LEU A 387 7.13 23.42 16.10
N LEU A 388 7.65 23.12 14.92
CA LEU A 388 7.54 21.78 14.35
C LEU A 388 8.35 20.76 15.15
N CYS A 389 7.75 19.60 15.42
CA CYS A 389 8.49 18.46 15.92
C CYS A 389 9.44 17.95 14.83
N PRO A 390 10.65 17.48 15.21
CA PRO A 390 11.62 17.02 14.21
C PRO A 390 11.24 15.68 13.57
N SER A 391 11.94 15.35 12.49
CA SER A 391 11.89 14.05 11.80
C SER A 391 10.51 13.65 11.25
N GLN A 392 9.69 14.61 10.89
CA GLN A 392 8.38 14.39 10.31
C GLN A 392 8.45 14.21 8.80
N THR A 393 8.02 13.06 8.32
CA THR A 393 7.94 12.79 6.87
C THR A 393 6.71 13.42 6.25
N VAL A 394 6.87 13.98 5.05
CA VAL A 394 5.77 14.56 4.27
C VAL A 394 4.95 13.44 3.62
N LYS A 395 3.65 13.42 3.85
CA LYS A 395 2.73 12.46 3.23
C LYS A 395 2.35 12.89 1.82
N ASN A 396 1.92 11.92 1.00
CA ASN A 396 1.55 12.21 -0.40
C ASN A 396 0.40 13.22 -0.54
N ASP A 397 -0.53 13.24 0.39
CA ASP A 397 -1.66 14.17 0.44
C ASP A 397 -1.27 15.58 0.95
N GLN A 398 -0.10 15.70 1.53
CA GLN A 398 0.49 16.98 1.97
C GLN A 398 1.35 17.64 0.89
N MET A 399 1.73 16.90 -0.17
CA MET A 399 2.58 17.40 -1.25
C MET A 399 1.78 18.15 -2.31
N ILE A 400 2.32 19.26 -2.81
CA ILE A 400 1.81 19.89 -4.02
C ILE A 400 2.29 19.13 -5.28
N ASN A 401 1.62 19.35 -6.41
CA ASN A 401 1.92 18.64 -7.68
C ASN A 401 3.40 18.73 -8.11
N LYS A 402 4.05 19.85 -7.84
CA LYS A 402 5.48 20.05 -8.17
C LYS A 402 6.37 19.14 -7.30
N GLU A 403 6.14 19.10 -6.00
CA GLU A 403 6.87 18.25 -5.06
C GLU A 403 6.67 16.77 -5.38
N GLN A 404 5.43 16.35 -5.71
CA GLN A 404 5.14 14.99 -6.14
C GLN A 404 5.91 14.64 -7.43
N ALA A 405 5.93 15.54 -8.41
CA ALA A 405 6.67 15.33 -9.66
C ALA A 405 8.18 15.23 -9.43
N ASP A 406 8.73 16.07 -8.57
CA ASP A 406 10.14 16.04 -8.22
C ASP A 406 10.52 14.77 -7.46
N MET A 407 9.69 14.33 -6.48
CA MET A 407 9.88 13.07 -5.77
C MET A 407 9.84 11.86 -6.71
N ILE A 408 8.95 11.86 -7.70
CA ILE A 408 8.91 10.81 -8.73
C ILE A 408 10.22 10.79 -9.53
N LYS A 409 10.70 11.95 -9.97
CA LYS A 409 11.98 12.06 -10.72
C LYS A 409 13.17 11.57 -9.90
N MET A 410 13.27 11.97 -8.63
CA MET A 410 14.36 11.56 -7.73
C MET A 410 14.33 10.06 -7.42
N SER A 411 13.11 9.49 -7.27
CA SER A 411 12.92 8.07 -7.01
C SER A 411 13.09 7.19 -8.24
N ALA A 412 13.00 7.75 -9.44
CA ALA A 412 13.04 7.04 -10.72
C ALA A 412 14.45 6.81 -11.25
N ALA A 413 15.39 6.41 -10.37
CA ALA A 413 16.75 6.08 -10.76
C ALA A 413 16.83 4.87 -11.68
N GLN A 414 17.68 4.94 -12.72
CA GLN A 414 17.97 3.82 -13.61
C GLN A 414 18.62 2.66 -12.84
N PRO A 415 18.49 1.40 -13.30
CA PRO A 415 18.94 0.21 -12.58
C PRO A 415 20.37 0.26 -12.05
N HIS A 416 21.33 0.64 -12.88
CA HIS A 416 22.74 0.73 -12.48
C HIS A 416 22.98 1.83 -11.43
N ILE A 417 22.31 2.97 -11.58
CA ILE A 417 22.38 4.07 -10.61
C ILE A 417 21.75 3.63 -9.28
N ARG A 418 20.51 3.07 -9.34
CA ARG A 418 19.80 2.61 -8.16
C ARG A 418 20.57 1.57 -7.37
N LYS A 419 21.18 0.60 -8.05
CA LYS A 419 22.01 -0.43 -7.42
C LYS A 419 23.19 0.19 -6.69
N SER A 420 23.92 1.11 -7.36
CA SER A 420 25.04 1.81 -6.75
C SER A 420 24.62 2.63 -5.54
N MET A 421 23.55 3.42 -5.67
CA MET A 421 23.01 4.22 -4.59
C MET A 421 22.54 3.36 -3.40
N THR A 422 21.85 2.25 -3.65
CA THR A 422 21.41 1.33 -2.58
C THR A 422 22.63 0.81 -1.80
N ASN A 423 23.70 0.43 -2.48
CA ASN A 423 24.92 -0.03 -1.82
C ASN A 423 25.61 1.09 -1.02
N ASN A 424 25.68 2.30 -1.57
CA ASN A 424 26.31 3.45 -0.90
C ASN A 424 25.51 3.83 0.37
N VAL A 425 24.19 3.91 0.26
CA VAL A 425 23.34 4.22 1.41
C VAL A 425 23.41 3.12 2.47
N ALA A 426 23.37 1.84 2.06
CA ALA A 426 23.48 0.73 3.02
C ALA A 426 24.81 0.77 3.80
N ARG A 427 25.92 1.17 3.16
CA ARG A 427 27.20 1.41 3.85
C ARG A 427 27.14 2.63 4.75
N GLY A 428 26.61 3.74 4.27
CA GLY A 428 26.50 4.98 5.04
C GLY A 428 25.68 4.86 6.31
N VAL A 429 24.61 4.06 6.29
CA VAL A 429 23.80 3.79 7.50
C VAL A 429 24.32 2.61 8.33
N GLY A 430 25.45 1.98 7.94
CA GLY A 430 26.05 0.87 8.71
C GLY A 430 25.45 -0.52 8.46
N LEU A 431 24.56 -0.71 7.48
CA LEU A 431 23.90 -2.00 7.18
C LEU A 431 24.74 -2.94 6.30
N ALA A 432 25.84 -2.51 5.72
CA ALA A 432 26.68 -3.33 4.84
C ALA A 432 28.09 -3.56 5.42
N SER A 433 28.17 -3.71 6.74
CA SER A 433 29.44 -4.01 7.42
C SER A 433 29.86 -5.46 7.18
N ASN A 434 31.13 -5.67 6.81
CA ASN A 434 31.68 -7.02 6.63
C ASN A 434 31.82 -7.79 7.96
N ASN A 435 31.75 -7.09 9.08
CA ASN A 435 31.85 -7.70 10.40
C ASN A 435 31.00 -6.92 11.40
N ILE A 436 29.84 -7.48 11.71
CA ILE A 436 28.96 -6.94 12.73
C ILE A 436 29.25 -7.64 14.06
N TYR A 437 29.76 -6.88 15.01
CA TYR A 437 30.09 -7.31 16.37
C TYR A 437 30.92 -8.60 16.46
N GLY A 438 31.74 -8.91 15.46
CA GLY A 438 32.66 -10.04 15.46
C GLY A 438 32.06 -11.42 15.15
N PHE A 439 30.75 -11.53 14.89
CA PHE A 439 30.13 -12.82 14.67
C PHE A 439 29.16 -12.89 13.47
N ILE A 440 28.77 -11.75 12.87
CA ILE A 440 27.94 -11.72 11.65
C ILE A 440 28.74 -11.11 10.51
N LYS A 441 28.82 -11.82 9.39
CA LYS A 441 29.31 -11.31 8.12
C LYS A 441 28.16 -11.03 7.19
N VAL A 442 28.07 -9.81 6.69
CA VAL A 442 27.14 -9.41 5.63
C VAL A 442 27.87 -9.57 4.30
N GLU A 443 27.46 -10.52 3.49
CA GLU A 443 28.10 -10.80 2.20
C GLU A 443 27.70 -9.77 1.13
N GLU A 444 28.37 -9.77 -0.02
CA GLU A 444 27.95 -8.98 -1.17
C GLU A 444 26.58 -9.44 -1.69
N PRO A 445 25.81 -8.58 -2.38
CA PRO A 445 24.54 -8.96 -2.97
C PRO A 445 24.67 -10.20 -3.87
N ILE A 446 23.80 -11.17 -3.67
CA ILE A 446 23.87 -12.44 -4.41
C ILE A 446 23.48 -12.25 -5.88
N LYS A 447 24.08 -13.09 -6.71
CA LYS A 447 23.74 -13.26 -8.12
C LYS A 447 23.05 -14.61 -8.29
N ILE A 448 22.03 -14.64 -9.11
CA ILE A 448 21.20 -15.83 -9.34
C ILE A 448 20.85 -15.95 -10.81
N GLU A 449 20.36 -17.11 -11.23
CA GLU A 449 19.68 -17.28 -12.50
C GLU A 449 18.19 -17.02 -12.33
N GLY A 450 17.51 -16.65 -13.39
CA GLY A 450 16.06 -16.62 -13.51
C GLY A 450 15.67 -17.13 -14.88
N ILE A 451 14.38 -17.29 -15.11
CA ILE A 451 13.84 -17.75 -16.39
C ILE A 451 12.95 -16.65 -16.99
N VAL A 452 13.17 -16.37 -18.27
CA VAL A 452 12.24 -15.53 -19.05
C VAL A 452 11.24 -16.47 -19.73
N LEU A 453 10.00 -16.41 -19.27
CA LEU A 453 8.89 -17.21 -19.80
C LEU A 453 8.60 -16.87 -21.27
N PRO A 454 8.12 -17.81 -22.05
CA PRO A 454 7.67 -17.55 -23.42
C PRO A 454 6.52 -16.56 -23.42
N LYS A 455 6.54 -15.65 -24.38
CA LYS A 455 5.44 -14.72 -24.62
C LYS A 455 4.25 -15.48 -25.22
N PRO A 456 3.00 -15.16 -24.85
CA PRO A 456 1.84 -15.79 -25.46
C PRO A 456 1.66 -15.32 -26.92
N ASN A 457 1.06 -16.14 -27.76
CA ASN A 457 0.62 -15.69 -29.07
C ASN A 457 -0.64 -14.82 -28.92
N ILE A 458 -0.72 -13.72 -29.65
CA ILE A 458 -1.83 -12.77 -29.56
C ILE A 458 -2.53 -12.71 -30.89
N ALA A 459 -3.78 -13.18 -30.95
CA ALA A 459 -4.60 -13.23 -32.11
C ALA A 459 -5.58 -12.07 -32.23
N PHE A 460 -5.74 -11.58 -33.46
CA PHE A 460 -6.77 -10.63 -33.86
C PHE A 460 -7.79 -11.33 -34.78
N ALA A 461 -8.79 -10.59 -35.22
CA ALA A 461 -9.75 -11.14 -36.21
C ALA A 461 -9.04 -11.72 -37.46
N ASP A 462 -9.73 -12.60 -38.13
CA ASP A 462 -9.27 -13.27 -39.37
C ASP A 462 -7.99 -14.12 -39.18
N GLY A 463 -7.76 -14.63 -37.97
CA GLY A 463 -6.60 -15.48 -37.64
C GLY A 463 -5.24 -14.77 -37.74
N LYS A 464 -5.20 -13.45 -37.67
CA LYS A 464 -3.97 -12.69 -37.75
C LYS A 464 -3.30 -12.60 -36.37
N PHE A 465 -2.00 -12.92 -36.30
CA PHE A 465 -1.22 -12.87 -35.09
C PHE A 465 -0.33 -11.63 -34.99
N ALA A 466 -0.22 -11.06 -33.80
CA ALA A 466 0.69 -9.96 -33.48
C ALA A 466 2.15 -10.38 -33.57
N SER A 467 3.01 -9.51 -34.09
CA SER A 467 4.45 -9.68 -33.95
C SER A 467 4.90 -9.22 -32.59
N LEU A 468 5.46 -10.13 -31.79
CA LEU A 468 5.98 -9.88 -30.44
C LEU A 468 7.46 -9.50 -30.44
N ASN A 469 8.15 -9.56 -31.58
CA ASN A 469 9.57 -9.23 -31.75
C ASN A 469 9.72 -8.00 -32.64
N ASN A 470 9.15 -6.88 -32.22
CA ASN A 470 9.25 -5.65 -33.02
C ASN A 470 10.55 -4.89 -32.68
N ALA A 471 11.61 -5.17 -33.46
CA ALA A 471 12.88 -4.45 -33.37
C ALA A 471 12.77 -2.93 -33.60
N LYS A 472 11.66 -2.49 -34.25
CA LYS A 472 11.37 -1.07 -34.50
C LYS A 472 10.51 -0.42 -33.40
N ALA A 473 9.96 -1.20 -32.47
CA ALA A 473 9.20 -0.63 -31.35
C ALA A 473 10.15 0.17 -30.44
N LYS A 474 9.72 1.34 -30.03
CA LYS A 474 10.41 2.17 -29.04
C LYS A 474 10.67 1.42 -27.74
N ILE A 475 9.85 0.40 -27.48
CA ILE A 475 9.95 -0.56 -26.37
C ILE A 475 9.81 -1.96 -26.98
N PRO A 476 10.82 -2.85 -26.88
CA PRO A 476 10.82 -4.17 -27.53
C PRO A 476 9.71 -5.13 -27.14
N THR A 477 8.96 -4.81 -26.08
CA THR A 477 7.85 -5.65 -25.54
C THR A 477 6.48 -5.20 -26.01
N ASP A 478 6.38 -4.03 -26.67
CA ASP A 478 5.13 -3.59 -27.26
C ASP A 478 4.86 -4.47 -28.47
N PHE A 479 3.68 -5.06 -28.56
CA PHE A 479 3.26 -5.80 -29.73
C PHE A 479 2.45 -4.90 -30.68
N GLN A 480 2.55 -5.19 -31.99
CA GLN A 480 1.79 -4.45 -32.98
C GLN A 480 0.46 -5.12 -33.26
N ARG A 481 -0.57 -4.32 -33.37
CA ARG A 481 -1.85 -4.78 -33.86
C ARG A 481 -1.70 -5.38 -35.27
N ALA A 482 -2.16 -6.60 -35.42
CA ALA A 482 -2.06 -7.31 -36.69
C ALA A 482 -3.36 -7.27 -37.52
N GLY A 483 -4.50 -6.90 -36.93
CA GLY A 483 -5.81 -6.97 -37.58
C GLY A 483 -6.87 -6.10 -36.88
N LYS A 484 -8.13 -6.38 -37.23
CA LYS A 484 -9.32 -5.84 -36.57
C LYS A 484 -9.48 -6.47 -35.18
N TYR A 485 -10.37 -5.91 -34.37
CA TYR A 485 -10.68 -6.50 -33.05
C TYR A 485 -11.17 -7.93 -33.22
N TYR A 486 -10.76 -8.79 -32.25
CA TYR A 486 -11.15 -10.20 -32.25
C TYR A 486 -12.67 -10.38 -32.14
N ASP A 487 -13.29 -9.64 -31.18
CA ASP A 487 -14.74 -9.49 -31.04
C ASP A 487 -15.08 -8.00 -31.04
N ALA A 488 -15.38 -7.47 -32.23
CA ALA A 488 -15.74 -6.08 -32.42
C ALA A 488 -17.24 -5.87 -32.18
N LYS A 489 -17.62 -4.99 -31.28
CA LYS A 489 -19.02 -4.71 -30.95
C LYS A 489 -19.64 -3.70 -31.93
N GLN A 490 -20.96 -3.77 -32.03
CA GLN A 490 -21.78 -2.76 -32.70
C GLN A 490 -22.01 -1.60 -31.71
N LEU A 491 -22.07 -0.37 -32.22
CA LEU A 491 -22.42 0.83 -31.49
C LEU A 491 -23.35 1.70 -32.31
N SER A 492 -24.64 1.56 -32.08
CA SER A 492 -25.70 2.15 -32.92
C SER A 492 -26.39 3.34 -32.26
N ASN A 493 -26.39 3.39 -30.93
CA ASN A 493 -27.09 4.43 -30.16
C ASN A 493 -26.22 5.01 -29.06
N TRP A 494 -25.45 6.05 -29.40
CA TRP A 494 -24.47 6.65 -28.46
C TRP A 494 -24.42 8.18 -28.58
N GLU A 495 -23.79 8.83 -27.63
CA GLU A 495 -23.78 10.27 -27.49
C GLU A 495 -22.41 10.83 -27.12
N ILE A 496 -22.06 12.01 -27.65
CA ILE A 496 -20.95 12.85 -27.18
C ILE A 496 -21.51 14.11 -26.54
N ALA A 497 -21.32 14.26 -25.24
CA ALA A 497 -21.78 15.40 -24.45
C ALA A 497 -20.59 16.33 -24.11
N PHE A 498 -20.60 17.54 -24.61
CA PHE A 498 -19.61 18.57 -24.30
C PHE A 498 -20.01 19.34 -23.05
N VAL A 499 -19.22 19.21 -21.98
CA VAL A 499 -19.52 19.80 -20.67
C VAL A 499 -18.80 21.15 -20.53
N LEU A 500 -19.56 22.25 -20.47
CA LEU A 500 -19.02 23.61 -20.38
C LEU A 500 -17.90 23.87 -21.41
N ASN A 501 -18.06 23.31 -22.58
CA ASN A 501 -17.08 23.35 -23.65
C ASN A 501 -17.79 23.49 -25.01
N GLU A 502 -17.06 24.03 -25.96
CA GLU A 502 -17.44 24.02 -27.37
C GLU A 502 -17.14 22.65 -27.98
N GLU A 503 -17.77 22.38 -29.10
CA GLU A 503 -17.49 21.16 -29.86
C GLU A 503 -16.02 21.11 -30.30
N VAL A 504 -15.36 19.98 -30.04
CA VAL A 504 -14.04 19.70 -30.62
C VAL A 504 -14.24 19.19 -32.03
N LYS A 505 -14.07 20.06 -33.02
CA LYS A 505 -14.29 19.76 -34.44
C LYS A 505 -13.57 18.50 -34.89
N GLY A 506 -14.29 17.62 -35.55
CA GLY A 506 -13.78 16.36 -36.11
C GLY A 506 -13.53 15.26 -35.09
N LEU A 507 -13.83 15.45 -33.80
CA LEU A 507 -13.69 14.38 -32.80
C LEU A 507 -14.58 13.18 -33.15
N ALA A 508 -15.86 13.42 -33.43
CA ALA A 508 -16.83 12.38 -33.76
C ALA A 508 -16.40 11.59 -34.99
N ASP A 509 -16.05 12.29 -36.08
CA ASP A 509 -15.65 11.66 -37.35
C ASP A 509 -14.40 10.81 -37.22
N GLU A 510 -13.37 11.30 -36.51
CA GLU A 510 -12.13 10.55 -36.28
C GLU A 510 -12.37 9.31 -35.39
N LEU A 511 -13.23 9.41 -34.38
CA LEU A 511 -13.57 8.24 -33.54
C LEU A 511 -14.37 7.22 -34.34
N VAL A 512 -15.40 7.63 -35.08
CA VAL A 512 -16.20 6.75 -35.92
C VAL A 512 -15.35 6.05 -36.97
N LYS A 513 -14.49 6.82 -37.66
CA LYS A 513 -13.57 6.28 -38.68
C LYS A 513 -12.64 5.22 -38.07
N GLU A 514 -12.03 5.53 -36.91
CA GLU A 514 -11.10 4.61 -36.27
C GLU A 514 -11.80 3.35 -35.71
N MET A 515 -13.01 3.48 -35.15
CA MET A 515 -13.83 2.34 -34.72
C MET A 515 -14.15 1.42 -35.88
N ARG A 516 -14.57 1.97 -37.04
CA ARG A 516 -14.84 1.19 -38.28
C ARG A 516 -13.58 0.50 -38.80
N ASN A 517 -12.44 1.18 -38.79
CA ASN A 517 -11.15 0.60 -39.19
C ASN A 517 -10.76 -0.60 -38.31
N ASN A 518 -11.22 -0.61 -37.05
CA ASN A 518 -10.98 -1.71 -36.11
C ASN A 518 -12.10 -2.78 -36.13
N GLY A 519 -13.05 -2.71 -37.07
CA GLY A 519 -14.07 -3.72 -37.27
C GLY A 519 -15.40 -3.48 -36.57
N MET A 520 -15.55 -2.39 -35.83
CA MET A 520 -16.82 -2.07 -35.16
C MET A 520 -17.84 -1.53 -36.20
N SER A 521 -19.08 -1.94 -36.06
CA SER A 521 -20.20 -1.34 -36.80
C SER A 521 -20.74 -0.15 -36.04
N VAL A 522 -20.52 1.07 -36.54
CA VAL A 522 -20.77 2.31 -35.75
C VAL A 522 -21.57 3.31 -36.55
N THR A 523 -22.64 3.85 -35.94
CA THR A 523 -23.40 5.03 -36.45
C THR A 523 -22.78 6.33 -35.97
N ASN A 524 -23.21 7.46 -36.53
CA ASN A 524 -22.79 8.76 -36.01
C ASN A 524 -23.40 9.01 -34.61
N PRO A 525 -22.68 9.64 -33.68
CA PRO A 525 -23.19 9.95 -32.35
C PRO A 525 -24.23 11.06 -32.35
N HIS A 526 -25.10 11.06 -31.37
CA HIS A 526 -25.84 12.26 -30.97
C HIS A 526 -24.90 13.25 -30.30
N ILE A 527 -24.95 14.54 -30.67
CA ILE A 527 -24.14 15.59 -30.07
C ILE A 527 -24.99 16.41 -29.12
N SER A 528 -24.51 16.62 -27.89
CA SER A 528 -25.18 17.46 -26.90
C SER A 528 -24.21 18.41 -26.21
N PHE A 529 -24.75 19.50 -25.68
CA PHE A 529 -23.99 20.53 -24.97
C PHE A 529 -24.60 20.79 -23.60
N ILE A 530 -23.73 20.83 -22.58
CA ILE A 530 -24.09 21.16 -21.21
C ILE A 530 -23.57 22.57 -20.92
N VAL A 531 -24.43 23.55 -20.89
CA VAL A 531 -24.10 24.98 -20.69
C VAL A 531 -24.02 25.32 -19.20
N ARG A 532 -24.79 24.66 -18.35
CA ARG A 532 -24.83 24.82 -16.90
C ARG A 532 -24.40 23.52 -16.21
N ASP A 533 -24.13 23.57 -14.91
CA ASP A 533 -23.75 22.39 -14.13
C ASP A 533 -24.94 21.42 -13.89
N ASP A 534 -25.52 20.94 -15.01
CA ASP A 534 -26.66 19.99 -15.01
C ASP A 534 -26.29 18.67 -15.71
N LEU A 535 -25.27 17.99 -15.17
CA LEU A 535 -24.86 16.66 -15.67
C LEU A 535 -25.98 15.63 -15.54
N GLU A 536 -26.84 15.74 -14.52
CA GLU A 536 -27.85 14.74 -14.22
C GLU A 536 -28.95 14.67 -15.30
N SER A 537 -29.25 15.77 -15.95
CA SER A 537 -30.22 15.80 -17.04
C SER A 537 -29.79 14.95 -18.24
N ILE A 538 -28.50 14.94 -18.57
CA ILE A 538 -27.95 14.11 -19.63
C ILE A 538 -28.10 12.62 -19.31
N PHE A 539 -27.79 12.24 -18.06
CA PHE A 539 -27.95 10.85 -17.66
C PHE A 539 -29.41 10.36 -17.72
N LYS A 540 -30.37 11.21 -17.34
CA LYS A 540 -31.81 10.92 -17.48
C LYS A 540 -32.17 10.73 -18.96
N LYS A 541 -31.83 11.68 -19.83
CA LYS A 541 -32.06 11.60 -21.27
C LYS A 541 -31.38 10.38 -21.90
N ALA A 542 -30.13 10.09 -21.51
CA ALA A 542 -29.39 8.95 -22.02
C ALA A 542 -30.05 7.62 -21.63
N LYS A 543 -30.53 7.51 -20.39
CA LYS A 543 -31.30 6.35 -19.93
C LYS A 543 -32.60 6.19 -20.68
N ASP A 544 -33.39 7.25 -20.82
CA ASP A 544 -34.67 7.24 -21.53
C ASP A 544 -34.47 6.90 -23.02
N ALA A 545 -33.42 7.44 -23.65
CA ALA A 545 -33.05 7.15 -25.03
C ALA A 545 -32.32 5.81 -25.21
N LYS A 546 -32.09 5.04 -24.12
CA LYS A 546 -31.36 3.75 -24.13
C LYS A 546 -29.99 3.87 -24.80
N ARG A 547 -29.22 4.92 -24.48
CA ARG A 547 -27.86 5.10 -24.99
C ARG A 547 -26.96 3.97 -24.51
N GLU A 548 -26.24 3.34 -25.43
CA GLU A 548 -25.29 2.29 -25.15
C GLU A 548 -24.07 2.80 -24.38
N ILE A 549 -23.62 4.02 -24.72
CA ILE A 549 -22.52 4.72 -24.02
C ILE A 549 -22.63 6.23 -24.26
N VAL A 550 -22.23 7.02 -23.26
CA VAL A 550 -22.10 8.48 -23.36
C VAL A 550 -20.64 8.90 -23.18
N PHE A 551 -20.11 9.63 -24.14
CA PHE A 551 -18.80 10.26 -24.07
C PHE A 551 -18.94 11.64 -23.44
N PHE A 552 -18.29 11.89 -22.33
CA PHE A 552 -18.24 13.22 -21.70
C PHE A 552 -16.93 13.89 -22.05
N VAL A 553 -16.97 15.03 -22.74
CA VAL A 553 -15.80 15.85 -23.05
C VAL A 553 -15.74 17.01 -22.05
N VAL A 554 -14.71 16.99 -21.16
CA VAL A 554 -14.60 17.89 -20.03
C VAL A 554 -13.24 18.59 -20.04
N LYS A 555 -13.18 19.91 -19.80
CA LYS A 555 -11.92 20.66 -19.61
C LYS A 555 -11.22 20.24 -18.32
N SER A 556 -9.90 20.07 -18.34
CA SER A 556 -9.09 19.59 -17.20
C SER A 556 -9.21 20.45 -15.94
N ARG A 557 -9.55 21.72 -16.07
CA ARG A 557 -9.79 22.62 -14.93
C ARG A 557 -11.02 22.28 -14.09
N TYR A 558 -11.96 21.47 -14.64
CA TYR A 558 -13.16 21.04 -13.94
C TYR A 558 -13.02 19.59 -13.47
N ASN A 559 -13.24 19.36 -12.19
CA ASN A 559 -13.15 18.02 -11.60
C ASN A 559 -14.52 17.33 -11.56
N TYR A 560 -15.06 16.97 -12.73
CA TYR A 560 -16.35 16.27 -12.82
C TYR A 560 -16.24 14.74 -12.76
N HIS A 561 -15.05 14.19 -12.74
CA HIS A 561 -14.82 12.75 -12.82
C HIS A 561 -15.64 11.95 -11.78
N GLN A 562 -15.52 12.27 -10.50
CA GLN A 562 -16.23 11.56 -9.44
C GLN A 562 -17.74 11.67 -9.59
N ARG A 563 -18.26 12.86 -9.95
CA ARG A 563 -19.67 13.09 -10.16
C ARG A 563 -20.22 12.33 -11.37
N ILE A 564 -19.51 12.34 -12.51
CA ILE A 564 -19.89 11.53 -13.69
C ILE A 564 -19.96 10.06 -13.31
N LYS A 565 -18.99 9.55 -12.55
CA LYS A 565 -18.93 8.14 -12.16
C LYS A 565 -19.99 7.76 -11.12
N ALA A 566 -20.39 8.67 -10.25
CA ALA A 566 -21.51 8.47 -9.34
C ALA A 566 -22.87 8.46 -10.06
N LEU A 567 -23.01 9.27 -11.11
CA LEU A 567 -24.21 9.28 -11.95
C LEU A 567 -24.27 8.07 -12.90
N GLU A 568 -23.12 7.60 -13.42
CA GLU A 568 -22.98 6.33 -14.15
C GLU A 568 -23.58 5.17 -13.35
N GLN A 569 -23.21 5.05 -12.08
CA GLN A 569 -23.75 4.03 -11.17
C GLN A 569 -25.24 4.23 -10.88
N LYS A 570 -25.67 5.48 -10.62
CA LYS A 570 -27.06 5.80 -10.27
C LYS A 570 -28.04 5.50 -11.43
N TYR A 571 -27.66 5.83 -12.66
CA TYR A 571 -28.51 5.70 -13.84
C TYR A 571 -28.27 4.43 -14.63
N ASP A 572 -27.24 3.64 -14.30
CA ASP A 572 -26.83 2.43 -15.00
C ASP A 572 -26.56 2.70 -16.50
N VAL A 573 -25.81 3.76 -16.79
CA VAL A 573 -25.46 4.19 -18.13
C VAL A 573 -23.96 4.19 -18.30
N LEU A 574 -23.40 3.44 -19.25
CA LEU A 574 -21.97 3.40 -19.52
C LEU A 574 -21.44 4.77 -19.96
N THR A 575 -20.28 5.14 -19.45
CA THR A 575 -19.66 6.41 -19.79
C THR A 575 -18.20 6.27 -20.20
N GLN A 576 -17.77 7.15 -21.09
CA GLN A 576 -16.36 7.36 -21.42
C GLN A 576 -16.02 8.83 -21.23
N GLU A 577 -15.22 9.15 -20.22
CA GLU A 577 -14.73 10.51 -20.05
C GLU A 577 -13.49 10.77 -20.89
N VAL A 578 -13.45 11.88 -21.58
CA VAL A 578 -12.33 12.37 -22.39
C VAL A 578 -12.06 13.81 -22.00
N ARG A 579 -10.84 14.14 -21.59
CA ARG A 579 -10.46 15.54 -21.35
C ARG A 579 -10.45 16.31 -22.67
N ALA A 580 -10.93 17.55 -22.69
CA ALA A 580 -10.98 18.39 -23.90
C ALA A 580 -9.61 18.48 -24.57
N GLU A 581 -8.54 18.66 -23.79
CA GLU A 581 -7.16 18.72 -24.29
C GLU A 581 -6.67 17.38 -24.88
N THR A 582 -7.29 16.27 -24.47
CA THR A 582 -7.05 14.93 -25.07
C THR A 582 -7.88 14.76 -26.33
N ALA A 583 -9.12 15.26 -26.35
CA ALA A 583 -10.00 15.23 -27.50
C ALA A 583 -9.37 16.01 -28.69
N GLU A 584 -8.74 17.13 -28.45
CA GLU A 584 -8.00 17.89 -29.48
C GLU A 584 -6.85 17.07 -30.10
N LYS A 585 -6.18 16.21 -29.28
CA LYS A 585 -5.10 15.33 -29.74
C LYS A 585 -5.61 14.15 -30.58
N VAL A 586 -6.88 13.79 -30.49
CA VAL A 586 -7.47 12.67 -31.24
C VAL A 586 -7.25 12.81 -32.74
N ARG A 587 -7.28 14.03 -33.29
CA ARG A 587 -7.04 14.28 -34.71
C ARG A 587 -5.62 13.93 -35.16
N VAL A 588 -4.62 14.23 -34.35
CA VAL A 588 -3.20 14.15 -34.72
C VAL A 588 -2.45 12.93 -34.14
N GLN A 589 -2.97 12.33 -33.06
CA GLN A 589 -2.29 11.23 -32.37
C GLN A 589 -3.06 9.91 -32.50
N ALA A 590 -2.61 9.04 -33.38
CA ALA A 590 -3.19 7.72 -33.60
C ALA A 590 -3.27 6.88 -32.32
N GLN A 591 -2.24 6.92 -31.47
CA GLN A 591 -2.23 6.16 -30.22
C GLN A 591 -3.30 6.65 -29.21
N THR A 592 -3.57 7.95 -29.18
CA THR A 592 -4.63 8.52 -28.34
C THR A 592 -6.01 8.04 -28.80
N ARG A 593 -6.27 8.06 -30.13
CA ARG A 593 -7.49 7.49 -30.71
C ARG A 593 -7.66 6.02 -30.35
N LEU A 594 -6.62 5.24 -30.61
CA LEU A 594 -6.62 3.81 -30.38
C LEU A 594 -6.92 3.45 -28.91
N ASN A 595 -6.32 4.15 -27.95
CA ASN A 595 -6.58 3.92 -26.54
C ASN A 595 -8.05 4.21 -26.16
N ILE A 596 -8.67 5.23 -26.75
CA ILE A 596 -10.07 5.55 -26.49
C ILE A 596 -10.98 4.46 -27.05
N ILE A 597 -10.79 4.06 -28.32
CA ILE A 597 -11.66 3.06 -28.94
C ILE A 597 -11.44 1.66 -28.37
N ASN A 598 -10.21 1.29 -27.97
CA ASN A 598 -9.93 0.04 -27.26
C ASN A 598 -10.77 -0.07 -25.99
N LYS A 599 -10.84 1.01 -25.20
CA LYS A 599 -11.69 1.08 -24.01
C LYS A 599 -13.17 0.98 -24.36
N THR A 600 -13.59 1.63 -25.44
CA THR A 600 -14.99 1.62 -25.88
C THR A 600 -15.45 0.21 -26.26
N ASN A 601 -14.70 -0.51 -27.10
CA ASN A 601 -15.05 -1.88 -27.48
C ASN A 601 -15.17 -2.81 -26.26
N ILE A 602 -14.25 -2.72 -25.32
CA ILE A 602 -14.26 -3.54 -24.09
C ILE A 602 -15.44 -3.17 -23.18
N LYS A 603 -15.77 -1.89 -23.02
CA LYS A 603 -16.94 -1.45 -22.24
C LYS A 603 -18.24 -1.99 -22.82
N LEU A 604 -18.33 -2.11 -24.13
CA LEU A 604 -19.45 -2.70 -24.84
C LEU A 604 -19.45 -4.25 -24.80
N GLY A 605 -18.52 -4.88 -24.11
CA GLY A 605 -18.41 -6.34 -23.95
C GLY A 605 -17.65 -7.02 -25.10
N GLY A 606 -16.86 -6.28 -25.87
CA GLY A 606 -15.99 -6.83 -26.92
C GLY A 606 -14.68 -7.38 -26.39
N LEU A 607 -13.87 -7.92 -27.30
CA LEU A 607 -12.51 -8.41 -27.06
C LEU A 607 -11.59 -7.86 -28.16
N ASN A 608 -10.56 -7.12 -27.78
CA ASN A 608 -9.71 -6.46 -28.77
C ASN A 608 -8.73 -7.44 -29.42
N TYR A 609 -8.28 -8.43 -28.66
CA TYR A 609 -7.41 -9.53 -29.12
C TYR A 609 -7.60 -10.74 -28.20
N GLU A 610 -7.27 -11.92 -28.67
CA GLU A 610 -7.29 -13.16 -27.90
C GLU A 610 -5.86 -13.65 -27.64
N ILE A 611 -5.62 -14.15 -26.43
CA ILE A 611 -4.35 -14.74 -26.01
C ILE A 611 -4.41 -16.25 -26.25
N HIS A 612 -3.51 -16.75 -27.09
CA HIS A 612 -3.36 -18.17 -27.34
C HIS A 612 -2.20 -18.73 -26.51
N SER A 613 -2.51 -19.37 -25.40
CA SER A 613 -1.55 -20.04 -24.53
C SER A 613 -2.16 -21.30 -23.93
N LYS A 614 -1.36 -22.34 -23.78
CA LYS A 614 -1.81 -23.60 -23.15
C LYS A 614 -2.23 -23.38 -21.68
N ALA A 615 -1.58 -22.45 -20.98
CA ALA A 615 -1.87 -22.15 -19.57
C ALA A 615 -3.17 -21.36 -19.38
N PHE A 616 -3.61 -20.60 -20.37
CA PHE A 616 -4.79 -19.74 -20.29
C PHE A 616 -5.92 -20.13 -21.25
N ASN A 617 -5.79 -21.20 -22.00
CA ASN A 617 -6.82 -21.65 -22.94
C ASN A 617 -7.72 -22.73 -22.31
N ASN A 618 -8.37 -22.41 -21.21
CA ASN A 618 -9.29 -23.31 -20.50
C ASN A 618 -10.65 -22.63 -20.25
N PRO A 619 -11.67 -22.93 -21.08
CA PRO A 619 -13.01 -22.37 -20.92
C PRO A 619 -13.73 -22.78 -19.63
N ASN A 620 -13.29 -23.85 -18.97
CA ASN A 620 -13.85 -24.33 -17.69
C ASN A 620 -13.16 -23.75 -16.46
N GLN A 621 -12.20 -22.83 -16.67
CA GLN A 621 -11.47 -22.17 -15.58
C GLN A 621 -12.09 -20.79 -15.29
N LEU A 622 -12.47 -20.58 -14.03
CA LEU A 622 -12.90 -19.30 -13.51
C LEU A 622 -11.72 -18.63 -12.80
N ILE A 623 -11.34 -17.45 -13.25
CA ILE A 623 -10.25 -16.68 -12.67
C ILE A 623 -10.82 -15.44 -12.02
N ILE A 624 -10.46 -15.20 -10.74
CA ILE A 624 -10.97 -14.09 -9.94
C ILE A 624 -9.81 -13.32 -9.33
N GLY A 625 -9.82 -12.01 -9.45
CA GLY A 625 -8.93 -11.11 -8.73
C GLY A 625 -9.66 -10.31 -7.67
N PHE A 626 -9.08 -10.17 -6.48
CA PHE A 626 -9.56 -9.30 -5.40
C PHE A 626 -8.50 -8.25 -5.04
N GLU A 627 -8.94 -7.00 -4.89
CA GLU A 627 -8.10 -5.86 -4.52
C GLU A 627 -8.89 -4.89 -3.63
N THR A 628 -8.20 -4.15 -2.78
CA THR A 628 -8.83 -3.18 -1.89
C THR A 628 -8.33 -1.76 -2.14
N SER A 629 -9.22 -0.78 -1.99
CA SER A 629 -8.86 0.63 -1.94
C SER A 629 -9.26 1.21 -0.59
N ARG A 630 -8.27 1.74 0.13
CA ARG A 630 -8.48 2.47 1.37
C ARG A 630 -8.36 3.96 1.11
N LYS A 631 -9.28 4.76 1.63
CA LYS A 631 -9.10 6.21 1.64
C LYS A 631 -7.98 6.56 2.61
N SER A 632 -7.06 7.40 2.19
CA SER A 632 -6.04 7.98 3.07
C SER A 632 -6.74 8.79 4.16
N GLY A 633 -6.40 8.59 5.45
CA GLY A 633 -6.98 9.36 6.55
C GLY A 633 -7.70 8.56 7.63
N GLY A 634 -7.90 7.26 7.43
CA GLY A 634 -8.13 6.29 8.52
C GLY A 634 -9.31 6.50 9.45
N ASN A 635 -10.44 7.09 9.00
CA ASN A 635 -11.66 7.05 9.80
C ASN A 635 -12.10 5.59 9.97
N PRO A 636 -12.14 5.02 11.21
CA PRO A 636 -12.51 3.63 11.44
C PRO A 636 -13.98 3.32 11.09
N ASN A 637 -14.80 4.35 10.95
CA ASN A 637 -16.20 4.23 10.57
C ASN A 637 -16.43 4.41 9.07
N TYR A 638 -15.38 4.58 8.27
CA TYR A 638 -15.49 4.72 6.82
C TYR A 638 -15.22 3.38 6.13
N PRO A 639 -16.17 2.82 5.36
CA PRO A 639 -16.02 1.50 4.79
C PRO A 639 -14.87 1.43 3.76
N ILE A 640 -14.33 0.24 3.62
CA ILE A 640 -13.33 -0.10 2.61
C ILE A 640 -14.08 -0.62 1.39
N SER A 641 -13.67 -0.20 0.21
CA SER A 641 -14.15 -0.75 -1.05
C SER A 641 -13.27 -1.95 -1.44
N VAL A 642 -13.87 -3.13 -1.53
CA VAL A 642 -13.27 -4.35 -2.08
C VAL A 642 -13.71 -4.48 -3.52
N GLY A 643 -12.76 -4.39 -4.46
CA GLY A 643 -13.01 -4.64 -5.87
C GLY A 643 -12.73 -6.10 -6.21
N TYR A 644 -13.49 -6.62 -7.16
CA TYR A 644 -13.26 -7.92 -7.76
C TYR A 644 -13.43 -7.86 -9.28
N ALA A 645 -12.76 -8.77 -9.97
CA ALA A 645 -12.90 -8.95 -11.41
C ALA A 645 -12.74 -10.42 -11.76
N THR A 646 -13.51 -10.88 -12.73
CA THR A 646 -13.57 -12.29 -13.11
C THR A 646 -13.98 -12.47 -14.55
N ASN A 647 -13.60 -13.58 -15.14
CA ASN A 647 -13.93 -13.98 -16.49
C ASN A 647 -15.24 -14.81 -16.57
N MET A 648 -16.29 -14.36 -15.86
CA MET A 648 -17.58 -15.04 -15.75
C MET A 648 -18.49 -14.91 -16.98
N LEU A 649 -18.09 -14.13 -18.00
CA LEU A 649 -18.89 -13.85 -19.19
C LEU A 649 -18.84 -15.00 -20.22
N ASP A 650 -19.42 -14.77 -21.38
CA ASP A 650 -19.51 -15.71 -22.52
C ASP A 650 -18.16 -16.20 -23.04
N HIS A 651 -17.11 -15.40 -22.90
CA HIS A 651 -15.75 -15.75 -23.30
C HIS A 651 -14.79 -15.72 -22.11
N TYR A 652 -13.94 -16.73 -21.98
CA TYR A 652 -13.02 -16.94 -20.83
C TYR A 652 -11.90 -15.90 -20.70
N GLN A 653 -11.75 -14.99 -21.64
CA GLN A 653 -10.83 -13.84 -21.57
C GLN A 653 -11.54 -12.49 -21.42
N LYS A 654 -12.86 -12.47 -21.32
CA LYS A 654 -13.61 -11.26 -21.01
C LYS A 654 -13.77 -11.09 -19.51
N PHE A 655 -13.07 -10.14 -18.95
CA PHE A 655 -13.15 -9.81 -17.53
C PHE A 655 -14.14 -8.68 -17.25
N ALA A 656 -15.04 -8.94 -16.32
CA ALA A 656 -15.98 -7.97 -15.76
C ALA A 656 -15.98 -8.10 -14.23
N GLY A 657 -16.69 -7.25 -13.53
CA GLY A 657 -16.79 -7.32 -12.09
C GLY A 657 -17.28 -6.03 -11.46
N GLY A 658 -17.03 -5.85 -10.18
CA GLY A 658 -17.53 -4.72 -9.43
C GLY A 658 -16.78 -4.52 -8.12
N TYR A 659 -17.49 -3.94 -7.18
CA TYR A 659 -16.97 -3.67 -5.83
C TYR A 659 -18.06 -3.88 -4.79
N VAL A 660 -17.62 -4.14 -3.54
CA VAL A 660 -18.46 -4.32 -2.36
C VAL A 660 -17.85 -3.51 -1.21
N TYR A 661 -18.68 -2.89 -0.39
CA TYR A 661 -18.22 -2.15 0.78
C TYR A 661 -18.21 -3.04 2.01
N VAL A 662 -17.13 -2.96 2.78
CA VAL A 662 -16.90 -3.74 3.99
C VAL A 662 -16.46 -2.86 5.16
N LYS A 663 -16.69 -3.31 6.38
CA LYS A 663 -16.20 -2.64 7.58
C LYS A 663 -14.67 -2.71 7.64
N PRO A 664 -14.00 -1.62 8.02
CA PRO A 664 -12.56 -1.67 8.28
C PRO A 664 -12.22 -2.69 9.38
N GLY A 665 -11.22 -3.50 9.13
CA GLY A 665 -10.80 -4.54 10.07
C GLY A 665 -9.51 -5.23 9.65
N LYS A 666 -9.13 -6.28 10.38
CA LYS A 666 -8.00 -7.15 10.03
C LYS A 666 -8.35 -8.10 8.89
N ASP A 667 -9.59 -8.58 8.88
CA ASP A 667 -10.17 -9.39 7.79
C ASP A 667 -11.02 -8.47 6.90
N ILE A 668 -10.62 -8.33 5.65
CA ILE A 668 -11.27 -7.45 4.67
C ILE A 668 -11.99 -8.27 3.61
N TYR A 669 -11.43 -9.36 3.17
CA TYR A 669 -11.99 -10.18 2.09
C TYR A 669 -12.97 -11.23 2.58
N GLY A 670 -12.72 -11.82 3.76
CA GLY A 670 -13.54 -12.90 4.31
C GLY A 670 -15.04 -12.61 4.34
N PRO A 671 -15.49 -11.41 4.74
CA PRO A 671 -16.92 -11.08 4.80
C PRO A 671 -17.65 -11.13 3.46
N VAL A 672 -16.95 -11.02 2.33
CA VAL A 672 -17.58 -10.91 1.00
C VAL A 672 -17.36 -12.11 0.08
N ILE A 673 -16.48 -13.03 0.44
CA ILE A 673 -16.08 -14.15 -0.44
C ILE A 673 -17.28 -15.03 -0.82
N THR A 674 -18.02 -15.53 0.15
CA THR A 674 -19.10 -16.51 -0.08
C THR A 674 -20.17 -15.95 -1.01
N GLU A 675 -20.71 -14.76 -0.69
CA GLU A 675 -21.75 -14.12 -1.49
C GLU A 675 -21.25 -13.70 -2.87
N THR A 676 -20.05 -13.10 -2.95
CA THR A 676 -19.48 -12.65 -4.22
C THR A 676 -19.23 -13.82 -5.15
N LEU A 677 -18.63 -14.92 -4.64
CA LEU A 677 -18.36 -16.10 -5.45
C LEU A 677 -19.65 -16.79 -5.92
N LEU A 678 -20.67 -16.87 -5.06
CA LEU A 678 -21.96 -17.44 -5.42
C LEU A 678 -22.58 -16.67 -6.62
N LYS A 679 -22.66 -15.34 -6.54
CA LYS A 679 -23.15 -14.49 -7.63
C LYS A 679 -22.32 -14.62 -8.91
N ILE A 680 -21.02 -14.78 -8.80
CA ILE A 680 -20.11 -15.02 -9.94
C ILE A 680 -20.43 -16.36 -10.59
N LEU A 681 -20.59 -17.44 -9.82
CA LEU A 681 -20.93 -18.78 -10.35
C LEU A 681 -22.30 -18.80 -11.01
N GLN A 682 -23.31 -18.14 -10.41
CA GLN A 682 -24.63 -17.96 -11.01
C GLN A 682 -24.55 -17.23 -12.36
N THR A 683 -23.73 -16.18 -12.44
CA THR A 683 -23.54 -15.42 -13.68
C THR A 683 -22.82 -16.25 -14.74
N ALA A 684 -21.79 -17.00 -14.36
CA ALA A 684 -21.10 -17.92 -15.27
C ALA A 684 -22.07 -18.98 -15.85
N LYS A 685 -22.93 -19.54 -14.98
CA LYS A 685 -23.97 -20.48 -15.42
C LYS A 685 -24.95 -19.85 -16.42
N LYS A 686 -25.40 -18.61 -16.18
CA LYS A 686 -26.26 -17.86 -17.12
C LYS A 686 -25.60 -17.63 -18.46
N ASN A 687 -24.28 -17.52 -18.50
CA ASN A 687 -23.47 -17.40 -19.71
C ASN A 687 -23.04 -18.76 -20.30
N SER A 688 -23.74 -19.84 -19.92
CA SER A 688 -23.49 -21.21 -20.40
C SER A 688 -22.07 -21.73 -20.14
N ARG A 689 -21.41 -21.26 -19.09
CA ARG A 689 -20.07 -21.72 -18.69
C ARG A 689 -20.16 -22.80 -17.64
N GLU A 690 -19.51 -23.92 -17.90
CA GLU A 690 -19.32 -24.99 -16.92
C GLU A 690 -17.96 -24.83 -16.21
N ILE A 691 -17.99 -24.47 -14.93
CA ILE A 691 -16.77 -24.18 -14.16
C ILE A 691 -16.32 -25.45 -13.43
N LYS A 692 -15.11 -25.92 -13.78
CA LYS A 692 -14.44 -27.08 -13.16
C LYS A 692 -13.22 -26.67 -12.33
N GLU A 693 -12.74 -25.46 -12.50
CA GLU A 693 -11.57 -24.93 -11.84
C GLU A 693 -11.77 -23.46 -11.46
N ILE A 694 -11.36 -23.10 -10.25
CA ILE A 694 -11.42 -21.73 -9.69
C ILE A 694 -10.03 -21.33 -9.26
N VAL A 695 -9.48 -20.27 -9.88
CA VAL A 695 -8.19 -19.67 -9.53
C VAL A 695 -8.46 -18.28 -8.97
N ILE A 696 -8.03 -18.03 -7.73
CA ILE A 696 -8.27 -16.77 -7.04
C ILE A 696 -6.94 -16.09 -6.73
N TYR A 697 -6.82 -14.85 -7.15
CA TYR A 697 -5.71 -13.97 -6.81
C TYR A 697 -6.17 -12.91 -5.80
N PHE A 698 -5.48 -12.83 -4.65
CA PHE A 698 -5.62 -11.74 -3.69
C PHE A 698 -4.42 -10.81 -3.73
N ASN A 699 -4.62 -9.50 -3.86
CA ASN A 699 -3.53 -8.52 -3.84
C ASN A 699 -3.34 -7.87 -2.47
N GLY A 700 -2.11 -7.41 -2.21
CA GLY A 700 -1.77 -6.68 -0.99
C GLY A 700 -1.72 -7.54 0.28
N ILE A 701 -1.59 -8.84 0.13
CA ILE A 701 -1.53 -9.81 1.22
C ILE A 701 -0.11 -9.87 1.80
N THR A 702 -0.01 -9.89 3.11
CA THR A 702 1.23 -10.08 3.87
C THR A 702 1.32 -11.51 4.41
N GLU A 703 2.53 -11.96 4.76
CA GLU A 703 2.75 -13.31 5.31
C GLU A 703 1.90 -13.60 6.56
N GLY A 704 1.64 -12.58 7.40
CA GLY A 704 0.77 -12.73 8.57
C GLY A 704 -0.70 -13.01 8.26
N GLN A 705 -1.13 -12.89 6.99
CA GLN A 705 -2.50 -13.17 6.55
C GLN A 705 -2.62 -14.51 5.81
N PHE A 706 -1.51 -15.23 5.56
CA PHE A 706 -1.54 -16.50 4.82
C PHE A 706 -2.41 -17.54 5.50
N SER A 707 -2.33 -17.64 6.82
CA SER A 707 -3.16 -18.59 7.61
C SER A 707 -4.64 -18.29 7.47
N LEU A 708 -5.03 -17.02 7.50
CA LEU A 708 -6.42 -16.60 7.32
C LEU A 708 -6.97 -17.05 5.95
N ILE A 709 -6.18 -16.86 4.89
CA ILE A 709 -6.55 -17.29 3.55
C ILE A 709 -6.64 -18.82 3.45
N ASN A 710 -5.64 -19.52 3.99
CA ASN A 710 -5.55 -20.97 3.91
C ASN A 710 -6.68 -21.67 4.69
N GLU A 711 -7.03 -21.19 5.87
CA GLU A 711 -7.91 -21.88 6.81
C GLU A 711 -9.35 -21.34 6.78
N ASP A 712 -9.57 -20.04 6.63
CA ASP A 712 -10.89 -19.42 6.62
C ASP A 712 -11.42 -19.18 5.21
N TYR A 713 -10.66 -18.49 4.35
CA TYR A 713 -11.14 -18.18 3.00
C TYR A 713 -11.36 -19.42 2.15
N SER A 714 -10.48 -20.43 2.28
CA SER A 714 -10.68 -21.71 1.58
C SER A 714 -11.98 -22.41 1.98
N LYS A 715 -12.40 -22.30 3.26
CA LYS A 715 -13.70 -22.83 3.74
C LYS A 715 -14.87 -22.04 3.14
N LYS A 716 -14.80 -20.71 3.15
CA LYS A 716 -15.83 -19.82 2.58
C LYS A 716 -16.01 -20.04 1.08
N ILE A 717 -14.93 -20.28 0.35
CA ILE A 717 -14.99 -20.62 -1.07
C ILE A 717 -15.69 -21.97 -1.29
N LYS A 718 -15.35 -22.99 -0.50
CA LYS A 718 -16.02 -24.29 -0.54
C LYS A 718 -17.50 -24.19 -0.15
N GLU A 719 -17.84 -23.33 0.79
CA GLU A 719 -19.23 -23.04 1.18
C GLU A 719 -20.02 -22.41 0.01
N ALA A 720 -19.46 -21.42 -0.68
CA ALA A 720 -20.08 -20.84 -1.87
C ALA A 720 -20.35 -21.90 -2.95
N CYS A 721 -19.40 -22.82 -3.18
CA CYS A 721 -19.60 -23.96 -4.10
C CYS A 721 -20.73 -24.88 -3.66
N LYS A 722 -20.87 -25.16 -2.36
CA LYS A 722 -21.99 -25.96 -1.81
C LYS A 722 -23.34 -25.24 -1.95
N CYS A 723 -23.39 -23.93 -1.75
CA CYS A 723 -24.59 -23.14 -1.97
C CYS A 723 -24.99 -23.19 -3.45
N PHE A 724 -24.04 -23.03 -4.36
CA PHE A 724 -24.27 -23.12 -5.79
C PHE A 724 -24.71 -24.53 -6.22
N GLU A 725 -24.13 -25.59 -5.65
CA GLU A 725 -24.53 -26.99 -5.86
C GLU A 725 -26.03 -27.20 -5.60
N LYS A 726 -26.53 -26.69 -4.47
CA LYS A 726 -27.96 -26.78 -4.11
C LYS A 726 -28.85 -26.03 -5.10
N GLU A 727 -28.44 -24.85 -5.58
CA GLU A 727 -29.21 -24.06 -6.53
C GLU A 727 -29.33 -24.70 -7.90
N ILE A 728 -28.26 -25.36 -8.40
CA ILE A 728 -28.27 -25.97 -9.72
C ILE A 728 -28.76 -27.40 -9.75
N GLY A 729 -29.05 -28.00 -8.56
CA GLY A 729 -29.56 -29.36 -8.44
C GLY A 729 -28.61 -30.44 -8.94
N VAL A 730 -27.30 -30.21 -8.90
CA VAL A 730 -26.25 -31.15 -9.32
C VAL A 730 -25.57 -31.68 -8.07
N ASP A 731 -25.52 -33.01 -7.95
CA ASP A 731 -24.78 -33.64 -6.86
C ASP A 731 -23.26 -33.53 -7.07
N GLN A 732 -22.55 -33.19 -5.98
CA GLN A 732 -21.09 -33.16 -5.90
C GLN A 732 -20.39 -32.15 -6.81
N TYR A 733 -20.85 -30.87 -6.82
CA TYR A 733 -20.08 -29.80 -7.45
C TYR A 733 -18.78 -29.53 -6.65
N ARG A 734 -17.66 -30.03 -7.16
CA ARG A 734 -16.34 -29.97 -6.51
C ARG A 734 -15.28 -29.43 -7.48
N PRO A 735 -15.31 -28.14 -7.83
CA PRO A 735 -14.28 -27.57 -8.69
C PRO A 735 -12.92 -27.62 -8.01
N HIS A 736 -11.85 -27.73 -8.80
CA HIS A 736 -10.51 -27.52 -8.29
C HIS A 736 -10.32 -26.06 -7.87
N ILE A 737 -9.76 -25.82 -6.68
CA ILE A 737 -9.55 -24.49 -6.13
C ILE A 737 -8.05 -24.24 -5.99
N THR A 738 -7.58 -23.10 -6.49
CA THR A 738 -6.20 -22.62 -6.33
C THR A 738 -6.24 -21.18 -5.85
N ILE A 739 -5.54 -20.85 -4.77
CA ILE A 739 -5.50 -19.51 -4.18
C ILE A 739 -4.07 -19.00 -4.15
N ILE A 740 -3.85 -17.85 -4.78
CA ILE A 740 -2.55 -17.21 -4.93
C ILE A 740 -2.62 -15.82 -4.30
N ALA A 741 -1.68 -15.53 -3.40
CA ALA A 741 -1.48 -14.19 -2.86
C ALA A 741 -0.45 -13.43 -3.69
N SER A 742 -0.67 -12.15 -3.94
CA SER A 742 0.29 -11.27 -4.59
C SER A 742 0.72 -10.13 -3.67
N THR A 743 2.02 -9.83 -3.69
CA THR A 743 2.64 -8.76 -2.89
C THR A 743 3.55 -7.93 -3.78
N LYS A 744 3.15 -6.71 -4.07
CA LYS A 744 3.96 -5.74 -4.84
C LYS A 744 4.84 -4.88 -3.93
N ARG A 745 4.47 -4.74 -2.66
CA ARG A 745 5.21 -3.95 -1.67
C ARG A 745 6.23 -4.83 -0.97
N HIS A 746 7.37 -5.03 -1.62
CA HIS A 746 8.56 -5.68 -1.05
C HIS A 746 9.81 -4.90 -1.43
N ASP A 747 10.89 -5.09 -0.67
CA ASP A 747 12.14 -4.36 -0.84
C ASP A 747 13.15 -5.06 -1.76
N GLY A 748 12.85 -6.27 -2.27
CA GLY A 748 13.67 -6.97 -3.25
C GLY A 748 13.74 -6.20 -4.58
N ARG A 749 14.96 -6.04 -5.12
CA ARG A 749 15.23 -5.46 -6.43
C ARG A 749 16.12 -6.40 -7.23
N PHE A 750 15.75 -6.55 -8.49
CA PHE A 750 16.34 -7.50 -9.38
C PHE A 750 16.72 -6.82 -10.69
N TYR A 751 17.93 -7.09 -11.16
CA TYR A 751 18.53 -6.42 -12.29
C TYR A 751 19.05 -7.48 -13.27
N LYS A 752 18.74 -7.35 -14.55
CA LYS A 752 19.41 -8.13 -15.59
C LYS A 752 20.87 -7.72 -15.64
N SER A 753 21.76 -8.72 -15.62
CA SER A 753 23.20 -8.51 -15.73
C SER A 753 23.74 -9.29 -16.92
N ASP A 754 24.42 -8.63 -17.84
CA ASP A 754 25.10 -9.24 -18.97
C ASP A 754 26.58 -8.83 -18.99
N ASN A 755 27.30 -9.04 -17.90
CA ASN A 755 28.73 -8.77 -17.68
C ASN A 755 29.19 -7.30 -17.90
N LYS A 756 28.46 -6.48 -18.66
CA LYS A 756 28.81 -5.08 -18.97
C LYS A 756 27.73 -4.10 -18.53
N PHE A 757 26.46 -4.52 -18.51
CA PHE A 757 25.34 -3.62 -18.26
C PHE A 757 24.39 -4.17 -17.18
N ILE A 758 23.93 -3.27 -16.34
CA ILE A 758 22.86 -3.50 -15.40
C ILE A 758 21.59 -2.84 -15.95
N ALA A 759 20.58 -3.64 -16.24
CA ALA A 759 19.32 -3.19 -16.84
C ALA A 759 18.10 -3.69 -16.06
N ASN A 760 16.92 -3.20 -16.43
CA ASN A 760 15.67 -3.78 -15.94
C ASN A 760 15.49 -5.21 -16.46
N LEU A 761 14.84 -6.05 -15.66
CA LEU A 761 14.44 -7.38 -16.12
C LEU A 761 13.51 -7.30 -17.34
N GLU A 762 13.59 -8.28 -18.20
CA GLU A 762 12.65 -8.44 -19.30
C GLU A 762 11.29 -8.89 -18.77
N PRO A 763 10.17 -8.43 -19.36
CA PRO A 763 8.85 -8.97 -19.04
C PRO A 763 8.78 -10.47 -19.26
N GLY A 764 8.13 -11.16 -18.32
CA GLY A 764 8.12 -12.61 -18.26
C GLY A 764 9.24 -13.23 -17.45
N THR A 765 10.19 -12.41 -16.89
CA THR A 765 11.23 -12.96 -16.01
C THR A 765 10.64 -13.42 -14.70
N VAL A 766 10.86 -14.67 -14.33
CA VAL A 766 10.50 -15.29 -13.05
C VAL A 766 11.73 -15.74 -12.27
N ILE A 767 11.60 -15.71 -10.93
CA ILE A 767 12.59 -16.19 -9.97
C ILE A 767 11.83 -16.97 -8.91
N ASP A 768 11.97 -18.29 -8.89
CA ASP A 768 11.21 -19.22 -8.03
C ASP A 768 12.09 -20.13 -7.17
N HIS A 769 13.37 -19.78 -7.05
CA HIS A 769 14.36 -20.52 -6.26
C HIS A 769 15.31 -19.56 -5.52
N THR A 770 16.14 -20.08 -4.65
CA THR A 770 17.23 -19.41 -3.90
C THR A 770 16.76 -18.29 -2.97
N ILE A 771 16.01 -17.30 -3.49
CA ILE A 771 15.56 -16.12 -2.73
C ILE A 771 14.07 -16.15 -2.37
N VAL A 772 13.47 -17.30 -2.44
CA VAL A 772 12.08 -17.59 -2.09
C VAL A 772 12.00 -18.48 -0.85
N SER A 773 10.80 -18.74 -0.35
CA SER A 773 10.59 -19.67 0.75
C SER A 773 11.16 -21.07 0.43
N ASN A 774 11.73 -21.74 1.43
CA ASN A 774 12.16 -23.13 1.32
C ASN A 774 11.02 -24.14 1.58
N VAL A 775 9.88 -23.72 2.09
CA VAL A 775 8.80 -24.60 2.54
C VAL A 775 7.50 -24.50 1.76
N TYR A 776 7.24 -23.40 1.04
CA TYR A 776 6.06 -23.22 0.20
C TYR A 776 6.39 -22.54 -1.13
N CYS A 777 5.48 -22.60 -2.10
CA CYS A 777 5.71 -22.08 -3.44
C CYS A 777 5.63 -20.56 -3.46
N GLU A 778 6.73 -19.91 -3.80
CA GLU A 778 6.82 -18.48 -4.07
C GLU A 778 7.59 -18.23 -5.36
N TRP A 779 7.25 -17.17 -6.07
CA TRP A 779 8.05 -16.65 -7.19
C TRP A 779 7.94 -15.14 -7.30
N TYR A 780 9.00 -14.52 -7.78
CA TYR A 780 9.00 -13.13 -8.20
C TYR A 780 8.77 -13.07 -9.70
N HIS A 781 7.93 -12.16 -10.15
CA HIS A 781 7.59 -12.00 -11.55
C HIS A 781 7.77 -10.55 -12.01
N ALA A 782 8.61 -10.34 -13.01
CA ALA A 782 8.74 -9.08 -13.74
C ALA A 782 7.80 -9.12 -14.94
N SER A 783 6.56 -8.69 -14.78
CA SER A 783 5.53 -8.81 -15.81
C SER A 783 5.55 -7.68 -16.85
N SER A 784 6.07 -6.50 -16.51
CA SER A 784 6.02 -5.33 -17.39
C SER A 784 7.36 -4.58 -17.46
N VAL A 785 7.57 -3.82 -18.52
CA VAL A 785 8.72 -2.93 -18.66
C VAL A 785 8.53 -1.69 -17.80
N ALA A 786 9.55 -1.34 -17.02
CA ALA A 786 9.62 -0.04 -16.40
C ALA A 786 9.96 1.02 -17.47
N ARG A 787 9.00 1.86 -17.81
CA ARG A 787 9.21 2.97 -18.78
C ARG A 787 10.09 4.07 -18.22
N GLN A 788 10.15 4.17 -16.89
CA GLN A 788 10.98 5.14 -16.18
C GLN A 788 11.57 4.48 -14.92
N GLY A 789 12.86 4.68 -14.70
CA GLY A 789 13.56 4.19 -13.52
C GLY A 789 13.74 2.67 -13.46
N THR A 790 13.71 2.12 -12.27
CA THR A 790 13.90 0.69 -11.98
C THR A 790 12.58 -0.04 -11.81
N GLY A 791 12.40 -1.14 -12.52
CA GLY A 791 11.24 -2.01 -12.44
C GLY A 791 11.06 -2.63 -11.07
N LYS A 792 9.79 -2.81 -10.69
CA LYS A 792 9.40 -3.55 -9.49
C LYS A 792 8.74 -4.85 -9.90
N THR A 793 9.24 -5.95 -9.43
CA THR A 793 8.60 -7.25 -9.57
C THR A 793 7.39 -7.37 -8.64
N THR A 794 6.53 -8.31 -8.91
CA THR A 794 5.47 -8.74 -7.98
C THR A 794 5.86 -10.12 -7.44
N LYS A 795 5.77 -10.31 -6.12
CA LYS A 795 5.93 -11.62 -5.49
C LYS A 795 4.57 -12.30 -5.44
N PHE A 796 4.51 -13.54 -5.89
CA PHE A 796 3.34 -14.40 -5.77
C PHE A 796 3.63 -15.55 -4.83
N THR A 797 2.62 -16.00 -4.10
CA THR A 797 2.69 -17.13 -3.16
C THR A 797 1.47 -17.99 -3.33
N LEU A 798 1.66 -19.28 -3.62
CA LEU A 798 0.59 -20.28 -3.63
C LEU A 798 0.23 -20.62 -2.18
N ILE A 799 -0.96 -20.20 -1.76
CA ILE A 799 -1.42 -20.38 -0.38
C ILE A 799 -2.15 -21.71 -0.22
N PHE A 800 -3.09 -22.00 -1.13
CA PHE A 800 -3.97 -23.14 -1.06
C PHE A 800 -4.20 -23.73 -2.46
N THR A 801 -4.26 -25.07 -2.54
CA THR A 801 -4.72 -25.75 -3.75
C THR A 801 -5.32 -27.10 -3.41
N THR A 802 -6.34 -27.48 -4.15
CA THR A 802 -6.90 -28.85 -4.11
C THR A 802 -6.20 -29.79 -5.08
N LYS A 803 -5.36 -29.29 -5.99
CA LYS A 803 -4.55 -30.09 -6.91
C LYS A 803 -3.25 -30.52 -6.22
N THR A 804 -3.22 -31.76 -5.71
CA THR A 804 -2.09 -32.32 -4.95
C THR A 804 -1.64 -33.65 -5.54
N GLY A 805 -0.47 -34.13 -5.10
CA GLY A 805 0.08 -35.42 -5.56
C GLY A 805 0.33 -35.45 -7.07
N ALA A 806 -0.16 -36.47 -7.75
CA ALA A 806 -0.02 -36.62 -9.19
C ALA A 806 -0.77 -35.57 -10.03
N HIS A 807 -1.73 -34.89 -9.43
CA HIS A 807 -2.49 -33.82 -10.07
C HIS A 807 -1.92 -32.42 -9.76
N ALA A 808 -0.80 -32.33 -9.07
CA ALA A 808 -0.17 -31.04 -8.74
C ALA A 808 0.34 -30.37 -10.03
N GLU A 809 -0.10 -29.14 -10.28
CA GLU A 809 0.40 -28.35 -11.40
C GLU A 809 1.88 -27.99 -11.19
N PRO A 810 2.74 -28.10 -12.20
CA PRO A 810 4.12 -27.64 -12.11
C PRO A 810 4.19 -26.11 -11.93
N MET A 811 5.28 -25.62 -11.36
CA MET A 811 5.49 -24.17 -11.19
C MET A 811 5.41 -23.43 -12.53
N SER A 812 5.99 -23.98 -13.57
CA SER A 812 5.96 -23.43 -14.94
C SER A 812 4.55 -23.10 -15.45
N GLN A 813 3.56 -23.93 -15.08
CA GLN A 813 2.16 -23.70 -15.52
C GLN A 813 1.53 -22.53 -14.74
N LEU A 814 1.74 -22.43 -13.42
CA LEU A 814 1.23 -21.33 -12.59
C LEU A 814 1.88 -19.99 -12.97
N GLU A 815 3.17 -20.04 -13.25
CA GLU A 815 3.95 -18.87 -13.67
C GLU A 815 3.52 -18.39 -15.06
N GLN A 816 3.34 -19.35 -16.01
CA GLN A 816 2.88 -19.03 -17.36
C GLN A 816 1.46 -18.46 -17.36
N LEU A 817 0.52 -19.04 -16.58
CA LEU A 817 -0.83 -18.49 -16.42
C LEU A 817 -0.78 -17.06 -15.88
N THR A 818 0.04 -16.83 -14.84
CA THR A 818 0.21 -15.49 -14.26
C THR A 818 0.79 -14.50 -15.24
N ASN A 819 1.76 -14.94 -16.07
CA ASN A 819 2.36 -14.13 -17.12
C ASN A 819 1.35 -13.78 -18.23
N ASP A 820 0.60 -14.76 -18.71
CA ASP A 820 -0.36 -14.59 -19.79
C ASP A 820 -1.50 -13.64 -19.40
N LEU A 821 -1.97 -13.74 -18.16
CA LEU A 821 -2.93 -12.79 -17.59
C LEU A 821 -2.42 -11.34 -17.54
N CYS A 822 -1.10 -11.13 -17.49
CA CYS A 822 -0.54 -9.78 -17.59
C CYS A 822 -0.63 -9.20 -19.02
N TYR A 823 -0.76 -10.02 -20.05
CA TYR A 823 -1.00 -9.58 -21.42
C TYR A 823 -2.49 -9.33 -21.70
N ASP A 824 -3.42 -9.82 -20.88
CA ASP A 824 -4.87 -9.73 -21.10
C ASP A 824 -5.50 -8.41 -20.62
N HIS A 825 -4.74 -7.33 -20.67
CA HIS A 825 -5.29 -6.00 -20.28
C HIS A 825 -6.28 -5.45 -21.33
N GLN A 826 -6.16 -5.83 -22.57
CA GLN A 826 -7.04 -5.48 -23.70
C GLN A 826 -7.01 -4.00 -24.14
N ILE A 827 -6.50 -3.06 -23.34
CA ILE A 827 -6.48 -1.62 -23.63
C ILE A 827 -5.17 -1.21 -24.29
N VAL A 828 -4.06 -1.73 -23.76
CA VAL A 828 -2.70 -1.41 -24.21
C VAL A 828 -2.04 -2.63 -24.84
N PHE A 829 -1.17 -2.42 -25.82
CA PHE A 829 -0.50 -3.49 -26.55
C PHE A 829 0.87 -3.83 -25.94
N HIS A 830 0.87 -4.04 -24.63
CA HIS A 830 2.03 -4.51 -23.86
C HIS A 830 1.55 -5.14 -22.55
N PRO A 831 2.36 -6.01 -21.92
CA PRO A 831 2.00 -6.59 -20.63
C PRO A 831 1.98 -5.54 -19.51
N ILE A 832 1.04 -5.70 -18.59
CA ILE A 832 0.87 -4.85 -17.41
C ILE A 832 1.53 -5.46 -16.17
N SER A 833 1.67 -4.66 -15.11
CA SER A 833 2.45 -5.02 -13.91
C SER A 833 1.76 -6.01 -12.95
N LEU A 834 0.53 -6.37 -13.21
CA LEU A 834 -0.28 -7.34 -12.45
C LEU A 834 -1.14 -8.14 -13.43
N PRO A 835 -1.54 -9.37 -13.09
CA PRO A 835 -2.57 -10.09 -13.84
C PRO A 835 -3.83 -9.24 -14.04
N ALA A 836 -4.42 -9.30 -15.24
CA ALA A 836 -5.59 -8.48 -15.60
C ALA A 836 -6.72 -8.50 -14.55
N PRO A 837 -7.12 -9.64 -13.96
CA PRO A 837 -8.17 -9.65 -12.94
C PRO A 837 -7.80 -8.84 -11.70
N LEU A 838 -6.54 -8.84 -11.26
CA LEU A 838 -6.10 -8.00 -10.14
C LEU A 838 -6.08 -6.52 -10.50
N PHE A 839 -5.62 -6.18 -11.70
CA PHE A 839 -5.59 -4.80 -12.16
C PHE A 839 -7.03 -4.22 -12.24
N ILE A 840 -7.95 -4.97 -12.84
CA ILE A 840 -9.36 -4.56 -13.01
C ILE A 840 -10.05 -4.46 -11.63
N ALA A 841 -9.80 -5.43 -10.73
CA ALA A 841 -10.31 -5.38 -9.36
C ALA A 841 -9.84 -4.10 -8.63
N GLY A 842 -8.60 -3.69 -8.85
CA GLY A 842 -8.06 -2.43 -8.32
C GLY A 842 -8.80 -1.20 -8.84
N GLU A 843 -9.10 -1.14 -10.14
CA GLU A 843 -9.89 -0.04 -10.73
C GLU A 843 -11.34 -0.05 -10.21
N ASN A 844 -11.95 -1.23 -10.07
CA ASN A 844 -13.28 -1.37 -9.46
C ASN A 844 -13.31 -0.89 -8.01
N SER A 845 -12.32 -1.27 -7.21
CA SER A 845 -12.16 -0.83 -5.83
C SER A 845 -12.02 0.70 -5.71
N LYS A 846 -11.20 1.32 -6.55
CA LYS A 846 -11.06 2.79 -6.62
C LYS A 846 -12.38 3.46 -7.02
N ARG A 847 -13.12 2.86 -7.94
CA ARG A 847 -14.42 3.35 -8.36
C ARG A 847 -15.41 3.38 -7.18
N GLY A 848 -15.51 2.32 -6.40
CA GLY A 848 -16.34 2.30 -5.20
C GLY A 848 -15.94 3.38 -4.19
N GLY A 849 -14.63 3.55 -3.94
CA GLY A 849 -14.13 4.61 -3.08
C GLY A 849 -14.47 6.03 -3.57
N SER A 850 -14.41 6.25 -4.88
CA SER A 850 -14.75 7.54 -5.49
C SER A 850 -16.24 7.86 -5.38
N ILE A 851 -17.10 6.86 -5.56
CA ILE A 851 -18.57 7.02 -5.42
C ILE A 851 -18.94 7.40 -3.98
N LEU A 852 -18.38 6.71 -2.98
CA LEU A 852 -18.61 7.08 -1.58
C LEU A 852 -18.15 8.52 -1.27
N SER A 853 -17.04 8.93 -1.83
CA SER A 853 -16.51 10.29 -1.64
C SER A 853 -17.44 11.35 -2.22
N GLU A 854 -17.97 11.12 -3.43
CA GLU A 854 -18.91 12.03 -4.09
C GLU A 854 -20.25 12.08 -3.33
N LYS A 855 -20.72 10.96 -2.78
CA LYS A 855 -21.94 10.86 -1.98
C LYS A 855 -21.79 11.34 -0.53
N LYS A 856 -20.64 11.92 -0.18
CA LYS A 856 -20.28 12.41 1.17
C LYS A 856 -20.32 11.35 2.27
N GLY A 857 -20.23 10.09 1.92
CA GLY A 857 -20.11 8.98 2.87
C GLY A 857 -21.11 7.83 2.67
N PRO A 858 -21.01 6.80 3.53
CA PRO A 858 -21.88 5.65 3.52
C PRO A 858 -23.27 5.96 4.08
N VAL A 859 -24.17 4.98 4.04
CA VAL A 859 -25.47 5.05 4.69
C VAL A 859 -25.33 4.73 6.19
N PHE A 860 -26.00 5.50 7.03
CA PHE A 860 -26.12 5.26 8.46
C PHE A 860 -27.57 5.03 8.82
N THR A 861 -27.82 4.05 9.69
CA THR A 861 -29.13 3.77 10.28
C THR A 861 -28.97 3.83 11.80
N ASN A 862 -29.71 4.71 12.48
CA ASN A 862 -29.56 4.97 13.92
C ASN A 862 -28.12 5.30 14.36
N ASP A 863 -27.42 6.14 13.57
CA ASP A 863 -26.01 6.54 13.76
C ASP A 863 -24.97 5.41 13.63
N GLU A 864 -25.39 4.20 13.28
CA GLU A 864 -24.52 3.09 12.98
C GLU A 864 -24.31 2.90 11.46
N LEU A 865 -23.13 2.47 11.08
CA LEU A 865 -22.78 2.18 9.69
C LEU A 865 -23.61 1.00 9.17
N ASP A 866 -24.50 1.29 8.23
CA ASP A 866 -25.32 0.29 7.54
C ASP A 866 -24.65 -0.12 6.21
N LEU A 867 -23.94 -1.23 6.24
CA LEU A 867 -23.26 -1.77 5.07
C LEU A 867 -24.22 -2.38 4.06
N THR A 868 -25.31 -2.97 4.49
CA THR A 868 -26.32 -3.56 3.60
C THR A 868 -26.96 -2.47 2.77
N ALA A 869 -27.52 -1.43 3.41
CA ALA A 869 -28.10 -0.30 2.72
C ALA A 869 -27.05 0.47 1.87
N THR A 870 -25.78 0.52 2.30
CA THR A 870 -24.69 1.12 1.52
C THR A 870 -24.42 0.34 0.24
N ASN A 871 -24.35 -0.99 0.32
CA ASN A 871 -24.11 -1.87 -0.84
C ASN A 871 -25.31 -1.89 -1.79
N GLU A 872 -26.54 -1.91 -1.29
CA GLU A 872 -27.76 -1.81 -2.09
C GLU A 872 -27.83 -0.49 -2.87
N LYS A 873 -27.51 0.63 -2.20
CA LYS A 873 -27.64 1.96 -2.77
C LYS A 873 -26.51 2.35 -3.72
N TYR A 874 -25.28 1.96 -3.38
CA TYR A 874 -24.06 2.42 -4.08
C TYR A 874 -23.25 1.29 -4.73
N GLY A 875 -23.62 0.03 -4.52
CA GLY A 875 -23.02 -1.11 -5.17
C GLY A 875 -23.37 -1.22 -6.66
N CYS A 876 -22.79 -2.17 -7.33
CA CYS A 876 -23.04 -2.44 -8.76
C CYS A 876 -23.85 -3.73 -9.01
N TRP A 877 -24.21 -4.47 -7.96
CA TRP A 877 -25.03 -5.68 -8.09
C TRP A 877 -26.39 -5.38 -8.70
N GLY A 878 -26.81 -6.19 -9.67
CA GLY A 878 -28.11 -6.01 -10.32
C GLY A 878 -28.15 -4.92 -11.40
N THR A 879 -27.04 -4.22 -11.63
CA THR A 879 -26.90 -3.23 -12.71
C THR A 879 -26.31 -3.87 -13.97
N HIS A 880 -26.54 -3.27 -15.13
CA HIS A 880 -25.90 -3.66 -16.39
C HIS A 880 -24.35 -3.51 -16.29
N LEU A 881 -23.87 -2.54 -15.50
CA LEU A 881 -22.45 -2.29 -15.30
C LEU A 881 -21.71 -3.51 -14.75
N PHE A 882 -22.35 -4.34 -13.92
CA PHE A 882 -21.75 -5.53 -13.33
C PHE A 882 -21.26 -6.53 -14.40
N ALA A 883 -21.96 -6.67 -15.53
CA ALA A 883 -21.61 -7.55 -16.61
C ALA A 883 -20.71 -6.91 -17.68
N THR A 884 -20.15 -5.74 -17.39
CA THR A 884 -19.29 -4.99 -18.30
C THR A 884 -17.97 -4.61 -17.64
N ARG A 885 -16.98 -4.25 -18.43
CA ARG A 885 -15.74 -3.66 -17.94
C ARG A 885 -15.84 -2.13 -17.91
N TYR A 886 -16.84 -1.60 -17.21
CA TYR A 886 -17.18 -0.18 -17.16
C TYR A 886 -16.05 0.72 -16.62
N THR A 887 -15.11 0.17 -15.85
CA THR A 887 -13.93 0.89 -15.32
C THR A 887 -12.75 0.96 -16.31
N ALA A 888 -12.88 0.43 -17.52
CA ALA A 888 -11.86 0.45 -18.56
C ALA A 888 -11.43 1.86 -18.99
#